data_980f01556a4635e27e62c6c12de5d8b8
#
_entry.id   980f01556a4635e27e62c6c12de5d8b8
#
_cell.length_a   1.000
_cell.length_b   1.000
_cell.length_c   1.000
_cell.angle_alpha   90.00
_cell.angle_beta   90.00
_cell.angle_gamma   90.00
#
_symmetry.space_group_name_H-M   'P 1'
#
loop_
_entity.id
_entity.type
_entity.pdbx_description
1 polymer ?
#
loop_
_entity_poly.entity_id
_entity_poly.type
_entity_poly.pdbx_seq_one_letter_code
_entity_poly.pdbx_strand_id
1 'polypeptide(L)'
;MQQDYNQTINLPKTEFPMRAGLPKREPGFLESWEKDDLYHELMKKNEGKPLFVLHDGPPYANGNLHMGHALNKILKDFIVRSRNMMGYQAPYIPGWDTHGLPIERQAIKAYGMDRDKVSTAEFRSKCEEFAHNHVDTQRTQFKRLGVIGDWDRPYLTLTHDYEATQIEIFGEMAKRGYIYKGMKPVYWCPHDETALAEAEIEYQDEPCSSIYVKFHVTDDKGGKISAITGSLDNVYFVIWTTTTWTLPGNLAISVNPVYEYDLVKVPSGDIYVLAKELTESVMKAANIDSWEVLGTLYGSDLELMRTKHPIMDRDSVVICGDHVTLDAGTGCVHTAPGFGADDFIVCQKYDIPIIVPVDGKGMTTADAGKYANMYYEKTTPIILDDLKACGALLAIEEIVHSYPHCWRCKNPIIFRTTEQWFCSVDALKDDAVKACEGIRWIPGWGEERMTSMIRERSDWCISRQRVWGVPIPIFTCKKCGKPLVTEQTIKIVADLFREKGSNAWFDLDPSEILPADIKCECGCGEFDKETDTMDVWFDSGSSWRAVIENREGQSTPVDVYLEGNDQYRGWFQSSMLTSIATQGKAPYKTVITHGMIVDEERQKMSKSLGNGIAPDDILNQYGADVMRLWVASADYRQDMRISKDMLKHLSQNYLKIRNTARYMLGNLFDFDPKADLVAYDQLPEFDKWALMRLNDLVAKVRAGYTDYEFHTVFHAIHNFCVVDLSNFYLDVIKDRLYCDETAGLSRRAAQTAMYRILSALVRMLSPILCFTADEIWQAMPHTAEDDIRNVAYNEMPAADDSLAFSEADVDKWAKLTAFRDDVNKALEGARNAKTIGKPLEASVTVYANAEIAALLNGCGQDLADLCIVSELSVVDGTGEGMPSENLPGMTISVARAAGEKCLRCWKQAKSVGTDGKHPGLCARCAKVVG
;
A
#
# COMPACT_ATOMS: atom_id res chain seq x y z
N MET A 1 -47.42 -46.67 -22.03
CA MET A 1 -46.48 -45.53 -22.10
C MET A 1 -46.01 -45.27 -20.69
N GLN A 2 -44.70 -45.23 -20.44
CA GLN A 2 -44.17 -44.93 -19.14
C GLN A 2 -44.48 -43.43 -18.88
N GLN A 3 -45.23 -43.13 -17.82
CA GLN A 3 -45.66 -41.76 -17.49
C GLN A 3 -44.42 -40.95 -17.15
N ASP A 4 -44.16 -39.84 -17.86
CA ASP A 4 -43.01 -38.95 -17.61
C ASP A 4 -43.35 -38.00 -16.44
N TYR A 5 -42.73 -38.24 -15.28
CA TYR A 5 -42.92 -37.43 -14.08
C TYR A 5 -41.99 -36.19 -13.96
N ASN A 6 -41.12 -35.96 -14.96
CA ASN A 6 -40.18 -34.84 -14.94
C ASN A 6 -40.90 -33.49 -14.90
N GLN A 7 -42.09 -33.38 -15.49
CA GLN A 7 -42.88 -32.14 -15.48
C GLN A 7 -43.50 -31.83 -14.09
N THR A 8 -43.53 -32.79 -13.17
CA THR A 8 -44.04 -32.61 -11.81
C THR A 8 -42.97 -32.20 -10.80
N ILE A 9 -41.72 -32.10 -11.22
CA ILE A 9 -40.58 -31.74 -10.38
C ILE A 9 -40.35 -30.22 -10.44
N ASN A 10 -40.13 -29.60 -9.27
CA ASN A 10 -39.82 -28.18 -9.15
C ASN A 10 -38.34 -27.94 -9.51
N LEU A 11 -37.99 -28.02 -10.78
CA LEU A 11 -36.64 -27.79 -11.24
C LEU A 11 -36.24 -26.31 -11.17
N PRO A 12 -34.98 -25.97 -10.80
CA PRO A 12 -34.53 -24.60 -10.69
C PRO A 12 -34.62 -23.87 -12.04
N LYS A 13 -35.10 -22.61 -12.00
CA LYS A 13 -35.23 -21.71 -13.15
C LYS A 13 -34.62 -20.37 -12.78
N THR A 14 -33.79 -19.78 -13.67
CA THR A 14 -33.22 -18.45 -13.44
C THR A 14 -32.75 -17.83 -14.74
N GLU A 15 -32.99 -16.54 -14.89
CA GLU A 15 -32.41 -15.70 -15.93
C GLU A 15 -30.93 -15.34 -15.63
N PHE A 16 -30.46 -15.60 -14.42
CA PHE A 16 -29.08 -15.32 -14.02
C PHE A 16 -28.10 -16.12 -14.86
N PRO A 17 -27.18 -15.48 -15.59
CA PRO A 17 -26.37 -16.11 -16.61
C PRO A 17 -25.47 -17.23 -16.06
N MET A 18 -25.36 -18.32 -16.84
CA MET A 18 -24.48 -19.42 -16.48
C MET A 18 -23.00 -19.03 -16.49
N ARG A 19 -22.56 -18.22 -17.48
CA ARG A 19 -21.19 -17.72 -17.59
C ARG A 19 -21.11 -16.35 -16.97
N ALA A 20 -20.07 -16.10 -16.17
CA ALA A 20 -19.84 -14.81 -15.54
C ALA A 20 -19.62 -13.69 -16.57
N GLY A 21 -18.70 -13.89 -17.50
CA GLY A 21 -18.43 -12.93 -18.57
C GLY A 21 -18.05 -11.54 -18.11
N LEU A 22 -17.41 -11.40 -16.94
CA LEU A 22 -17.12 -10.16 -16.23
C LEU A 22 -16.54 -9.07 -17.13
N PRO A 23 -15.49 -9.31 -17.95
CA PRO A 23 -14.91 -8.25 -18.77
C PRO A 23 -15.92 -7.55 -19.69
N LYS A 24 -16.95 -8.28 -20.15
CA LYS A 24 -17.97 -7.75 -21.05
C LYS A 24 -19.18 -7.17 -20.35
N ARG A 25 -19.44 -7.59 -19.12
CA ARG A 25 -20.68 -7.23 -18.40
C ARG A 25 -20.48 -6.10 -17.40
N GLU A 26 -19.32 -6.05 -16.75
CA GLU A 26 -18.98 -5.01 -15.79
C GLU A 26 -19.13 -3.58 -16.34
N PRO A 27 -18.75 -3.25 -17.59
CA PRO A 27 -19.00 -1.92 -18.16
C PRO A 27 -20.47 -1.50 -18.13
N GLY A 28 -21.40 -2.43 -18.39
CA GLY A 28 -22.83 -2.12 -18.35
C GLY A 28 -23.35 -1.80 -16.93
N PHE A 29 -22.76 -2.40 -15.89
CA PHE A 29 -23.06 -2.03 -14.51
C PHE A 29 -22.54 -0.64 -14.19
N LEU A 30 -21.32 -0.30 -14.64
CA LEU A 30 -20.77 1.05 -14.45
C LEU A 30 -21.64 2.12 -15.11
N GLU A 31 -22.10 1.90 -16.34
CA GLU A 31 -23.04 2.81 -17.03
C GLU A 31 -24.35 2.98 -16.24
N SER A 32 -24.89 1.89 -15.67
CA SER A 32 -26.08 1.97 -14.83
C SER A 32 -25.81 2.75 -13.53
N TRP A 33 -24.69 2.48 -12.85
CA TRP A 33 -24.32 3.18 -11.62
C TRP A 33 -24.08 4.68 -11.85
N GLU A 34 -23.49 5.06 -12.97
CA GLU A 34 -23.31 6.46 -13.37
C GLU A 34 -24.66 7.12 -13.67
N LYS A 35 -25.52 6.45 -14.43
CA LYS A 35 -26.86 6.97 -14.76
C LYS A 35 -27.73 7.20 -13.52
N ASP A 36 -27.62 6.28 -12.53
CA ASP A 36 -28.41 6.32 -11.31
C ASP A 36 -27.71 7.17 -10.22
N ASP A 37 -26.55 7.76 -10.53
CA ASP A 37 -25.72 8.56 -9.62
C ASP A 37 -25.47 7.86 -8.27
N LEU A 38 -25.01 6.61 -8.35
CA LEU A 38 -24.86 5.71 -7.19
C LEU A 38 -24.16 6.37 -5.99
N TYR A 39 -23.08 7.11 -6.22
CA TYR A 39 -22.31 7.69 -5.13
C TYR A 39 -23.08 8.80 -4.39
N HIS A 40 -23.63 9.78 -5.09
CA HIS A 40 -24.34 10.90 -4.44
C HIS A 40 -25.66 10.47 -3.82
N GLU A 41 -26.39 9.53 -4.44
CA GLU A 41 -27.59 8.93 -3.85
C GLU A 41 -27.25 8.13 -2.58
N LEU A 42 -26.09 7.43 -2.54
CA LEU A 42 -25.60 6.75 -1.33
C LEU A 42 -25.27 7.75 -0.21
N MET A 43 -24.59 8.84 -0.55
CA MET A 43 -24.30 9.91 0.42
C MET A 43 -25.56 10.55 0.98
N LYS A 44 -26.52 10.85 0.11
CA LYS A 44 -27.85 11.38 0.50
C LYS A 44 -28.62 10.41 1.39
N LYS A 45 -28.63 9.11 1.07
CA LYS A 45 -29.27 8.09 1.89
C LYS A 45 -28.66 7.98 3.28
N ASN A 46 -27.36 8.18 3.39
CA ASN A 46 -26.61 8.10 4.65
C ASN A 46 -26.49 9.46 5.36
N GLU A 47 -27.14 10.52 4.86
CA GLU A 47 -27.12 11.84 5.47
C GLU A 47 -27.62 11.78 6.91
N GLY A 48 -26.87 12.42 7.84
CA GLY A 48 -27.17 12.42 9.28
C GLY A 48 -26.68 11.18 10.04
N LYS A 49 -26.14 10.16 9.38
CA LYS A 49 -25.42 9.08 10.06
C LYS A 49 -24.03 9.56 10.54
N PRO A 50 -23.39 8.87 11.50
CA PRO A 50 -22.03 9.20 11.91
C PRO A 50 -21.07 9.27 10.73
N LEU A 51 -20.30 10.37 10.66
CA LEU A 51 -19.33 10.57 9.58
C LEU A 51 -18.11 9.66 9.78
N PHE A 52 -17.63 9.04 8.70
CA PHE A 52 -16.39 8.28 8.67
C PHE A 52 -15.57 8.73 7.45
N VAL A 53 -14.43 9.38 7.68
CA VAL A 53 -13.62 9.97 6.62
C VAL A 53 -12.35 9.15 6.39
N LEU A 54 -12.25 8.56 5.20
CA LEU A 54 -11.00 8.04 4.65
C LEU A 54 -10.48 9.09 3.67
N HIS A 55 -9.35 9.73 4.00
CA HIS A 55 -8.72 10.69 3.11
C HIS A 55 -7.82 9.98 2.09
N ASP A 56 -7.94 10.37 0.84
CA ASP A 56 -7.18 9.77 -0.25
C ASP A 56 -5.80 10.42 -0.41
N GLY A 57 -4.72 9.64 -0.38
CA GLY A 57 -3.41 10.10 -0.81
C GLY A 57 -3.38 10.23 -2.33
N PRO A 58 -2.88 11.38 -2.84
CA PRO A 58 -2.98 11.70 -4.26
C PRO A 58 -1.90 10.97 -5.08
N PRO A 59 -2.25 10.10 -6.03
CA PRO A 59 -1.29 9.60 -7.00
C PRO A 59 -0.84 10.71 -7.97
N TYR A 60 0.35 10.55 -8.55
CA TYR A 60 0.81 11.46 -9.60
C TYR A 60 0.02 11.29 -10.89
N ALA A 61 -0.42 12.40 -11.48
CA ALA A 61 -1.10 12.42 -12.78
C ALA A 61 -0.12 12.32 -13.95
N ASN A 62 0.61 11.21 -14.07
CA ASN A 62 1.75 11.11 -15.00
C ASN A 62 1.84 9.81 -15.82
N GLY A 63 0.76 9.04 -15.90
CA GLY A 63 0.72 7.79 -16.67
C GLY A 63 -0.47 6.91 -16.35
N ASN A 64 -0.53 5.74 -16.97
CA ASN A 64 -1.55 4.74 -16.69
C ASN A 64 -1.34 4.10 -15.30
N LEU A 65 -2.41 3.53 -14.77
CA LEU A 65 -2.37 2.79 -13.52
C LEU A 65 -1.41 1.60 -13.60
N HIS A 66 -0.75 1.32 -12.50
CA HIS A 66 -0.05 0.06 -12.24
C HIS A 66 -0.75 -0.71 -11.12
N MET A 67 -0.35 -1.96 -10.90
CA MET A 67 -0.99 -2.83 -9.91
C MET A 67 -0.99 -2.25 -8.49
N GLY A 68 0.04 -1.45 -8.11
CA GLY A 68 0.07 -0.74 -6.82
C GLY A 68 -1.09 0.25 -6.65
N HIS A 69 -1.41 1.02 -7.70
CA HIS A 69 -2.59 1.90 -7.70
C HIS A 69 -3.89 1.10 -7.56
N ALA A 70 -4.00 -0.06 -8.27
CA ALA A 70 -5.17 -0.91 -8.18
C ALA A 70 -5.35 -1.49 -6.76
N LEU A 71 -4.28 -2.03 -6.16
CA LEU A 71 -4.28 -2.52 -4.78
C LEU A 71 -4.77 -1.43 -3.81
N ASN A 72 -4.14 -0.26 -3.86
CA ASN A 72 -4.43 0.87 -2.98
C ASN A 72 -5.90 1.32 -3.06
N LYS A 73 -6.38 1.61 -4.27
CA LYS A 73 -7.74 2.12 -4.47
C LYS A 73 -8.83 1.08 -4.18
N ILE A 74 -8.59 -0.19 -4.46
CA ILE A 74 -9.52 -1.29 -4.15
C ILE A 74 -9.63 -1.47 -2.62
N LEU A 75 -8.52 -1.40 -1.87
CA LEU A 75 -8.55 -1.46 -0.41
C LEU A 75 -9.36 -0.30 0.20
N LYS A 76 -9.17 0.91 -0.32
CA LYS A 76 -9.94 2.09 0.09
C LYS A 76 -11.44 1.91 -0.21
N ASP A 77 -11.77 1.38 -1.38
CA ASP A 77 -13.16 1.12 -1.77
C ASP A 77 -13.81 0.05 -0.88
N PHE A 78 -13.07 -0.98 -0.44
CA PHE A 78 -13.58 -1.95 0.55
C PHE A 78 -14.00 -1.25 1.84
N ILE A 79 -13.18 -0.32 2.32
CA ILE A 79 -13.47 0.45 3.54
C ILE A 79 -14.68 1.35 3.32
N VAL A 80 -14.68 2.14 2.26
CA VAL A 80 -15.75 3.11 1.97
C VAL A 80 -17.09 2.40 1.81
N ARG A 81 -17.16 1.34 1.00
CA ARG A 81 -18.40 0.56 0.81
C ARG A 81 -18.88 -0.09 2.10
N SER A 82 -17.97 -0.78 2.80
CA SER A 82 -18.36 -1.47 4.05
C SER A 82 -18.82 -0.48 5.11
N ARG A 83 -18.17 0.65 5.29
CA ARG A 83 -18.59 1.68 6.27
C ARG A 83 -19.95 2.28 5.93
N ASN A 84 -20.22 2.60 4.66
CA ASN A 84 -21.53 3.06 4.22
C ASN A 84 -22.64 2.04 4.49
N MET A 85 -22.34 0.75 4.29
CA MET A 85 -23.30 -0.33 4.56
C MET A 85 -23.41 -0.70 6.06
N MET A 86 -22.48 -0.24 6.90
CA MET A 86 -22.44 -0.52 8.35
C MET A 86 -22.96 0.63 9.21
N GLY A 87 -23.68 1.58 8.64
CA GLY A 87 -24.36 2.64 9.36
C GLY A 87 -23.59 3.95 9.49
N TYR A 88 -22.62 4.19 8.62
CA TYR A 88 -21.89 5.45 8.53
C TYR A 88 -22.24 6.22 7.26
N GLN A 89 -22.00 7.52 7.27
CA GLN A 89 -21.82 8.30 6.06
C GLN A 89 -20.31 8.36 5.79
N ALA A 90 -19.85 7.63 4.78
CA ALA A 90 -18.43 7.52 4.45
C ALA A 90 -18.13 8.12 3.08
N PRO A 91 -17.92 9.45 2.99
CA PRO A 91 -17.55 10.11 1.74
C PRO A 91 -16.14 9.70 1.32
N TYR A 92 -15.93 9.62 0.01
CA TYR A 92 -14.63 9.39 -0.59
C TYR A 92 -14.35 10.39 -1.71
N ILE A 93 -13.30 11.18 -1.52
CA ILE A 93 -12.91 12.24 -2.44
C ILE A 93 -11.57 11.83 -3.04
N PRO A 94 -11.54 11.33 -4.29
CA PRO A 94 -10.30 10.99 -4.95
C PRO A 94 -9.46 12.23 -5.23
N GLY A 95 -8.13 12.09 -5.19
CA GLY A 95 -7.22 13.19 -5.42
C GLY A 95 -6.06 12.86 -6.33
N TRP A 96 -5.36 13.90 -6.82
CA TRP A 96 -4.15 13.78 -7.64
C TRP A 96 -3.12 14.83 -7.29
N ASP A 97 -1.85 14.38 -7.20
CA ASP A 97 -0.69 15.27 -7.29
C ASP A 97 -0.43 15.62 -8.76
N THR A 98 -0.48 16.90 -9.04
CA THR A 98 -0.47 17.44 -10.41
C THR A 98 0.73 18.32 -10.71
N HIS A 99 1.63 18.54 -9.73
CA HIS A 99 2.83 19.38 -9.85
C HIS A 99 4.15 18.60 -9.82
N GLY A 100 5.23 19.35 -9.93
CA GLY A 100 6.58 18.91 -9.66
C GLY A 100 7.25 18.11 -10.77
N LEU A 101 8.45 17.63 -10.48
CA LEU A 101 9.31 16.88 -11.40
C LEU A 101 8.62 15.67 -12.06
N PRO A 102 7.72 14.92 -11.38
CA PRO A 102 7.04 13.79 -12.00
C PRO A 102 6.19 14.15 -13.22
N ILE A 103 5.54 15.31 -13.19
CA ILE A 103 4.71 15.83 -14.29
C ILE A 103 5.61 16.52 -15.33
N GLU A 104 6.46 17.44 -14.90
CA GLU A 104 7.33 18.25 -15.74
C GLU A 104 8.14 17.37 -16.71
N ARG A 105 8.81 16.35 -16.19
CA ARG A 105 9.64 15.46 -16.99
C ARG A 105 8.85 14.66 -18.03
N GLN A 106 7.67 14.18 -17.66
CA GLN A 106 6.83 13.42 -18.59
C GLN A 106 6.21 14.34 -19.64
N ALA A 107 5.82 15.56 -19.28
CA ALA A 107 5.32 16.57 -20.23
C ALA A 107 6.42 16.97 -21.24
N ILE A 108 7.65 17.21 -20.77
CA ILE A 108 8.82 17.46 -21.66
C ILE A 108 8.94 16.33 -22.69
N LYS A 109 8.89 15.08 -22.24
CA LYS A 109 9.01 13.91 -23.10
C LYS A 109 7.83 13.77 -24.08
N ALA A 110 6.61 14.00 -23.60
CA ALA A 110 5.39 13.83 -24.39
C ALA A 110 5.25 14.88 -25.50
N TYR A 111 5.60 16.13 -25.20
CA TYR A 111 5.47 17.25 -26.14
C TYR A 111 6.78 17.61 -26.85
N GLY A 112 7.90 16.92 -26.54
CA GLY A 112 9.20 17.20 -27.15
C GLY A 112 9.72 18.60 -26.83
N MET A 113 9.43 19.13 -25.63
CA MET A 113 9.79 20.48 -25.21
C MET A 113 11.28 20.58 -24.87
N ASP A 114 11.87 21.74 -25.20
CA ASP A 114 13.19 22.14 -24.72
C ASP A 114 12.98 23.27 -23.70
N ARG A 115 13.29 23.02 -22.44
CA ARG A 115 13.06 23.94 -21.34
C ARG A 115 13.71 25.31 -21.52
N ASP A 116 14.87 25.33 -22.18
CA ASP A 116 15.61 26.58 -22.42
C ASP A 116 15.07 27.41 -23.60
N LYS A 117 14.14 26.86 -24.40
CA LYS A 117 13.60 27.48 -25.61
C LYS A 117 12.13 27.88 -25.52
N VAL A 118 11.42 27.33 -24.52
CA VAL A 118 9.97 27.57 -24.33
C VAL A 118 9.77 28.61 -23.24
N SER A 119 8.81 29.54 -23.41
CA SER A 119 8.48 30.51 -22.37
C SER A 119 7.91 29.84 -21.12
N THR A 120 8.13 30.45 -19.95
CA THR A 120 7.59 29.94 -18.68
C THR A 120 6.07 29.72 -18.74
N ALA A 121 5.32 30.66 -19.31
CA ALA A 121 3.87 30.56 -19.43
C ALA A 121 3.43 29.39 -20.31
N GLU A 122 4.07 29.21 -21.47
CA GLU A 122 3.80 28.09 -22.39
C GLU A 122 4.18 26.75 -21.74
N PHE A 123 5.33 26.68 -21.07
CA PHE A 123 5.78 25.50 -20.39
C PHE A 123 4.80 25.05 -19.30
N ARG A 124 4.36 25.98 -18.44
CA ARG A 124 3.38 25.72 -17.39
C ARG A 124 2.03 25.27 -17.96
N SER A 125 1.53 25.95 -19.00
CA SER A 125 0.28 25.56 -19.69
C SER A 125 0.35 24.13 -20.25
N LYS A 126 1.50 23.72 -20.79
CA LYS A 126 1.68 22.35 -21.30
C LYS A 126 1.76 21.30 -20.17
N CYS A 127 2.36 21.63 -19.05
CA CYS A 127 2.38 20.75 -17.88
C CYS A 127 0.96 20.59 -17.29
N GLU A 128 0.20 21.66 -17.21
CA GLU A 128 -1.20 21.67 -16.77
C GLU A 128 -2.09 20.80 -17.67
N GLU A 129 -2.00 20.99 -19.00
CA GLU A 129 -2.70 20.18 -20.01
C GLU A 129 -2.35 18.69 -19.85
N PHE A 130 -1.07 18.37 -19.67
CA PHE A 130 -0.60 17.02 -19.45
C PHE A 130 -1.19 16.40 -18.20
N ALA A 131 -1.18 17.12 -17.07
CA ALA A 131 -1.72 16.65 -15.81
C ALA A 131 -3.23 16.35 -15.91
N HIS A 132 -4.01 17.27 -16.49
CA HIS A 132 -5.46 17.08 -16.69
C HIS A 132 -5.77 15.85 -17.55
N ASN A 133 -5.04 15.64 -18.65
CA ASN A 133 -5.23 14.48 -19.52
C ASN A 133 -4.98 13.15 -18.76
N HIS A 134 -3.99 13.12 -17.87
CA HIS A 134 -3.70 11.92 -17.08
C HIS A 134 -4.66 11.74 -15.89
N VAL A 135 -5.18 12.82 -15.31
CA VAL A 135 -6.28 12.74 -14.33
C VAL A 135 -7.48 12.04 -14.97
N ASP A 136 -7.90 12.45 -16.16
CA ASP A 136 -9.05 11.85 -16.86
C ASP A 136 -8.82 10.39 -17.23
N THR A 137 -7.61 10.07 -17.68
CA THR A 137 -7.21 8.69 -17.98
C THR A 137 -7.29 7.82 -16.72
N GLN A 138 -6.65 8.24 -15.63
CA GLN A 138 -6.63 7.48 -14.38
C GLN A 138 -8.01 7.40 -13.73
N ARG A 139 -8.82 8.48 -13.80
CA ARG A 139 -10.22 8.48 -13.34
C ARG A 139 -11.01 7.36 -14.01
N THR A 140 -10.92 7.28 -15.33
CA THR A 140 -11.58 6.21 -16.10
C THR A 140 -11.11 4.83 -15.70
N GLN A 141 -9.81 4.65 -15.51
CA GLN A 141 -9.23 3.38 -15.07
C GLN A 141 -9.63 3.02 -13.64
N PHE A 142 -9.69 3.97 -12.70
CA PHE A 142 -10.17 3.72 -11.33
C PHE A 142 -11.65 3.36 -11.29
N LYS A 143 -12.49 4.06 -12.05
CA LYS A 143 -13.92 3.71 -12.20
C LYS A 143 -14.07 2.28 -12.74
N ARG A 144 -13.22 1.88 -13.70
CA ARG A 144 -13.25 0.52 -14.26
C ARG A 144 -12.94 -0.57 -13.22
N LEU A 145 -12.23 -0.26 -12.13
CA LEU A 145 -12.01 -1.16 -10.99
C LEU A 145 -13.25 -1.32 -10.08
N GLY A 146 -14.31 -0.55 -10.35
CA GLY A 146 -15.50 -0.50 -9.50
C GLY A 146 -15.39 0.41 -8.28
N VAL A 147 -14.38 1.28 -8.22
CA VAL A 147 -14.19 2.23 -7.12
C VAL A 147 -15.24 3.34 -7.18
N ILE A 148 -15.98 3.54 -6.09
CA ILE A 148 -16.94 4.65 -5.95
C ILE A 148 -16.31 5.85 -5.26
N GLY A 149 -16.76 7.06 -5.58
CA GLY A 149 -16.27 8.31 -4.99
C GLY A 149 -16.84 9.53 -5.71
N ASP A 150 -16.54 10.72 -5.19
CA ASP A 150 -16.87 12.01 -5.81
C ASP A 150 -15.95 12.27 -7.01
N TRP A 151 -16.16 11.54 -8.09
CA TRP A 151 -15.37 11.65 -9.32
C TRP A 151 -15.61 12.93 -10.08
N ASP A 152 -16.70 13.64 -9.81
CA ASP A 152 -17.06 14.90 -10.46
C ASP A 152 -16.36 16.09 -9.81
N ARG A 153 -16.07 15.99 -8.52
CA ARG A 153 -15.37 17.02 -7.74
C ARG A 153 -14.18 16.45 -6.98
N PRO A 154 -13.22 15.82 -7.67
CA PRO A 154 -11.98 15.37 -7.07
C PRO A 154 -11.18 16.56 -6.54
N TYR A 155 -10.12 16.31 -5.77
CA TYR A 155 -9.16 17.34 -5.51
C TYR A 155 -7.93 17.21 -6.40
N LEU A 156 -7.43 18.33 -6.89
CA LEU A 156 -6.21 18.43 -7.67
C LEU A 156 -5.32 19.46 -6.99
N THR A 157 -4.06 19.17 -6.80
CA THR A 157 -3.14 20.09 -6.11
C THR A 157 -2.90 21.39 -6.92
N LEU A 158 -3.20 21.39 -8.22
CA LEU A 158 -3.13 22.57 -9.10
C LEU A 158 -4.39 23.47 -9.04
N THR A 159 -5.43 23.14 -8.28
CA THR A 159 -6.61 24.02 -8.21
C THR A 159 -6.30 25.28 -7.40
N HIS A 160 -6.86 26.40 -7.81
CA HIS A 160 -6.61 27.72 -7.22
C HIS A 160 -6.82 27.75 -5.69
N ASP A 161 -7.92 27.19 -5.20
CA ASP A 161 -8.21 27.12 -3.76
C ASP A 161 -7.21 26.24 -3.01
N TYR A 162 -6.74 25.16 -3.64
CA TYR A 162 -5.73 24.28 -3.06
C TYR A 162 -4.39 25.00 -2.92
N GLU A 163 -3.91 25.62 -4.03
CA GLU A 163 -2.67 26.41 -4.03
C GLU A 163 -2.72 27.56 -3.02
N ALA A 164 -3.85 28.27 -2.94
CA ALA A 164 -4.05 29.34 -1.98
C ALA A 164 -3.95 28.83 -0.52
N THR A 165 -4.60 27.72 -0.21
CA THR A 165 -4.53 27.10 1.13
C THR A 165 -3.11 26.64 1.45
N GLN A 166 -2.37 26.13 0.48
CA GLN A 166 -0.97 25.75 0.64
C GLN A 166 -0.10 26.96 0.99
N ILE A 167 -0.33 28.13 0.35
CA ILE A 167 0.33 29.40 0.69
C ILE A 167 0.01 29.84 2.13
N GLU A 168 -1.24 29.66 2.57
CA GLU A 168 -1.63 29.95 3.95
C GLU A 168 -0.89 29.06 4.97
N ILE A 169 -0.80 27.75 4.72
CA ILE A 169 -0.04 26.81 5.56
C ILE A 169 1.43 27.21 5.62
N PHE A 170 2.04 27.50 4.47
CA PHE A 170 3.42 27.99 4.40
C PHE A 170 3.62 29.27 5.24
N GLY A 171 2.69 30.22 5.11
CA GLY A 171 2.71 31.49 5.83
C GLY A 171 2.62 31.29 7.35
N GLU A 172 1.76 30.39 7.82
CA GLU A 172 1.66 30.05 9.25
C GLU A 172 2.96 29.43 9.77
N MET A 173 3.59 28.53 9.00
CA MET A 173 4.87 27.92 9.34
C MET A 173 6.01 28.96 9.37
N ALA A 174 6.03 29.87 8.39
CA ALA A 174 7.00 30.96 8.33
C ALA A 174 6.85 31.94 9.51
N LYS A 175 5.62 32.31 9.88
CA LYS A 175 5.32 33.17 11.04
C LYS A 175 5.82 32.57 12.36
N ARG A 176 5.79 31.24 12.48
CA ARG A 176 6.29 30.51 13.66
C ARG A 176 7.81 30.30 13.64
N GLY A 177 8.49 30.74 12.59
CA GLY A 177 9.93 30.62 12.44
C GLY A 177 10.45 29.26 11.98
N TYR A 178 9.56 28.40 11.50
CA TYR A 178 9.99 27.10 10.99
C TYR A 178 10.59 27.17 9.59
N ILE A 179 10.29 28.20 8.81
CA ILE A 179 10.82 28.39 7.45
C ILE A 179 11.98 29.35 7.49
N TYR A 180 13.11 28.93 6.94
CA TYR A 180 14.32 29.74 6.88
C TYR A 180 15.14 29.48 5.62
N LYS A 181 15.95 30.44 5.20
CA LYS A 181 16.90 30.33 4.10
C LYS A 181 18.28 29.99 4.67
N GLY A 182 18.96 29.01 4.10
CA GLY A 182 20.25 28.58 4.60
C GLY A 182 21.15 27.96 3.52
N MET A 183 22.46 28.06 3.77
CA MET A 183 23.47 27.37 2.99
C MET A 183 23.76 26.02 3.65
N LYS A 184 23.38 24.92 3.01
CA LYS A 184 23.58 23.56 3.53
C LYS A 184 23.85 22.57 2.39
N PRO A 185 24.58 21.47 2.64
CA PRO A 185 24.63 20.33 1.70
C PRO A 185 23.25 19.71 1.56
N VAL A 186 22.82 19.55 0.32
CA VAL A 186 21.55 18.88 -0.03
C VAL A 186 21.82 17.80 -1.05
N TYR A 187 20.92 16.83 -1.14
CA TYR A 187 20.87 15.91 -2.29
C TYR A 187 20.57 16.74 -3.53
N TRP A 188 21.37 16.57 -4.56
CA TRP A 188 21.28 17.34 -5.79
C TRP A 188 21.33 16.41 -7.01
N CYS A 189 20.33 16.51 -7.88
CA CYS A 189 20.34 15.82 -9.14
C CYS A 189 20.94 16.72 -10.25
N PRO A 190 22.18 16.46 -10.74
CA PRO A 190 22.76 17.27 -11.80
C PRO A 190 22.10 17.09 -13.17
N HIS A 191 21.37 15.98 -13.38
CA HIS A 191 20.62 15.71 -14.60
C HIS A 191 19.26 16.43 -14.68
N ASP A 192 18.59 16.55 -13.54
CA ASP A 192 17.32 17.27 -13.42
C ASP A 192 17.54 18.70 -12.89
N GLU A 193 18.76 19.07 -12.53
CA GLU A 193 19.20 20.41 -12.08
C GLU A 193 18.37 20.94 -10.88
N THR A 194 18.18 20.10 -9.86
CA THR A 194 17.35 20.46 -8.71
C THR A 194 17.79 19.75 -7.42
N ALA A 195 17.52 20.42 -6.29
CA ALA A 195 17.57 19.81 -4.98
C ALA A 195 16.53 18.70 -4.85
N LEU A 196 16.84 17.69 -4.04
CA LEU A 196 15.97 16.56 -3.72
C LEU A 196 15.79 16.46 -2.20
N ALA A 197 14.61 16.00 -1.78
CA ALA A 197 14.37 15.56 -0.41
C ALA A 197 14.77 14.09 -0.24
N GLU A 198 14.89 13.64 1.01
CA GLU A 198 15.21 12.24 1.33
C GLU A 198 14.20 11.23 0.74
N ALA A 199 12.92 11.62 0.60
CA ALA A 199 11.89 10.80 -0.03
C ALA A 199 12.04 10.66 -1.55
N GLU A 200 12.94 11.43 -2.16
CA GLU A 200 13.15 11.49 -3.61
C GLU A 200 14.43 10.80 -4.07
N ILE A 201 15.08 10.05 -3.18
CA ILE A 201 16.28 9.26 -3.48
C ILE A 201 16.01 7.76 -3.36
N GLU A 202 16.70 6.99 -4.19
CA GLU A 202 16.72 5.53 -4.16
C GLU A 202 18.18 5.07 -4.13
N TYR A 203 18.49 4.05 -3.35
CA TYR A 203 19.84 3.49 -3.31
C TYR A 203 19.96 2.32 -4.29
N GLN A 204 21.07 2.29 -5.01
CA GLN A 204 21.43 1.22 -5.93
C GLN A 204 22.90 0.82 -5.70
N ASP A 205 23.18 -0.48 -5.86
CA ASP A 205 24.55 -0.97 -5.76
C ASP A 205 25.33 -0.61 -7.02
N GLU A 206 26.41 0.18 -6.86
CA GLU A 206 27.27 0.58 -7.96
C GLU A 206 28.72 0.18 -7.74
N PRO A 207 29.40 -0.30 -8.79
CA PRO A 207 30.85 -0.50 -8.75
C PRO A 207 31.56 0.86 -8.77
N CYS A 208 32.50 1.05 -7.86
CA CYS A 208 33.33 2.24 -7.83
C CYS A 208 34.77 1.91 -7.41
N SER A 209 35.71 2.78 -7.81
CA SER A 209 37.08 2.71 -7.35
C SER A 209 37.26 3.51 -6.06
N SER A 210 37.57 2.85 -4.97
CA SER A 210 38.00 3.50 -3.75
C SER A 210 39.52 3.74 -3.80
N ILE A 211 39.96 4.89 -3.30
CA ILE A 211 41.34 5.31 -3.38
C ILE A 211 41.93 5.72 -2.04
N TYR A 212 43.20 5.43 -1.85
CA TYR A 212 44.00 5.83 -0.72
C TYR A 212 45.01 6.90 -1.18
N VAL A 213 44.94 8.10 -0.55
CA VAL A 213 45.73 9.25 -1.02
C VAL A 213 46.58 9.83 0.10
N LYS A 214 47.87 10.06 -0.20
CA LYS A 214 48.87 10.64 0.71
C LYS A 214 48.79 12.16 0.70
N PHE A 215 48.69 12.77 1.86
CA PHE A 215 48.79 14.21 2.10
C PHE A 215 50.03 14.51 2.93
N HIS A 216 51.04 15.16 2.35
CA HIS A 216 52.30 15.45 3.03
C HIS A 216 52.14 16.41 4.18
N VAL A 217 52.69 16.08 5.34
CA VAL A 217 52.67 16.93 6.56
C VAL A 217 53.65 18.06 6.39
N THR A 218 53.19 19.29 6.46
CA THR A 218 54.00 20.52 6.33
C THR A 218 54.25 21.24 7.65
N ASP A 219 53.32 21.05 8.61
CA ASP A 219 53.42 21.64 9.96
C ASP A 219 52.74 20.68 10.96
N ASP A 220 53.49 20.20 11.95
CA ASP A 220 53.02 19.30 13.02
C ASP A 220 52.69 20.01 14.32
N LYS A 221 52.55 21.34 14.28
CA LYS A 221 52.05 22.21 15.32
C LYS A 221 52.54 21.85 16.74
N GLY A 222 53.81 22.03 16.93
CA GLY A 222 54.45 21.81 18.24
C GLY A 222 55.40 20.63 18.30
N GLY A 223 55.68 20.03 17.16
CA GLY A 223 56.71 19.01 17.03
C GLY A 223 56.34 17.64 17.54
N LYS A 224 55.05 17.31 17.65
CA LYS A 224 54.58 16.01 18.15
C LYS A 224 54.94 14.84 17.23
N ILE A 225 54.81 15.01 15.93
CA ILE A 225 55.22 14.01 14.95
C ILE A 225 56.73 14.02 14.77
N SER A 226 57.33 15.19 14.58
CA SER A 226 58.77 15.30 14.36
C SER A 226 59.62 14.86 15.57
N ALA A 227 59.09 14.94 16.78
CA ALA A 227 59.77 14.37 17.98
C ALA A 227 59.87 12.83 17.91
N ILE A 228 58.97 12.16 17.20
CA ILE A 228 58.98 10.70 17.01
C ILE A 228 59.73 10.32 15.74
N THR A 229 59.51 11.02 14.64
CA THR A 229 60.02 10.67 13.29
C THR A 229 61.39 11.33 12.95
N GLY A 230 61.80 12.33 13.70
CA GLY A 230 63.06 13.12 13.48
C GLY A 230 62.90 14.20 12.41
N SER A 231 62.03 14.09 11.45
CA SER A 231 61.69 15.10 10.42
C SER A 231 60.28 14.89 9.90
N LEU A 232 59.73 15.86 9.15
CA LEU A 232 58.46 15.77 8.45
C LEU A 232 58.57 15.42 6.97
N ASP A 233 59.78 15.28 6.43
CA ASP A 233 60.03 15.20 4.95
C ASP A 233 59.26 14.08 4.24
N ASN A 234 59.07 12.95 4.91
CA ASN A 234 58.37 11.76 4.36
C ASN A 234 57.16 11.35 5.18
N VAL A 235 56.52 12.30 5.89
CA VAL A 235 55.34 12.00 6.71
C VAL A 235 54.05 12.41 6.01
N TYR A 236 53.08 11.48 5.95
CA TYR A 236 51.83 11.68 5.23
C TYR A 236 50.64 11.22 6.06
N PHE A 237 49.58 12.00 6.09
CA PHE A 237 48.24 11.48 6.38
C PHE A 237 47.74 10.74 5.17
N VAL A 238 47.17 9.58 5.34
CA VAL A 238 46.54 8.82 4.26
C VAL A 238 45.04 8.89 4.43
N ILE A 239 44.38 9.52 3.46
CA ILE A 239 42.89 9.57 3.42
C ILE A 239 42.39 8.45 2.51
N TRP A 240 41.09 8.11 2.71
CA TRP A 240 40.38 7.20 1.87
C TRP A 240 39.09 7.86 1.35
N THR A 241 38.76 7.61 0.07
CA THR A 241 37.52 8.11 -0.53
C THR A 241 37.05 7.23 -1.67
N THR A 242 35.72 7.14 -1.85
CA THR A 242 35.05 6.52 -2.99
C THR A 242 34.66 7.55 -4.06
N THR A 243 34.73 8.83 -3.75
CA THR A 243 34.33 9.94 -4.61
C THR A 243 35.51 10.79 -5.01
N THR A 244 36.34 10.28 -5.91
CA THR A 244 37.61 10.92 -6.36
C THR A 244 37.41 12.34 -6.87
N TRP A 245 36.27 12.63 -7.53
CA TRP A 245 35.96 13.93 -8.10
C TRP A 245 35.71 15.04 -7.06
N THR A 246 35.54 14.70 -5.76
CA THR A 246 35.39 15.67 -4.68
C THR A 246 36.74 16.20 -4.14
N LEU A 247 37.85 15.54 -4.47
CA LEU A 247 39.19 15.94 -4.00
C LEU A 247 39.54 17.42 -4.28
N PRO A 248 39.19 18.01 -5.45
CA PRO A 248 39.37 19.44 -5.65
C PRO A 248 38.66 20.35 -4.64
N GLY A 249 37.65 19.84 -3.94
CA GLY A 249 36.93 20.52 -2.85
C GLY A 249 37.48 20.27 -1.46
N ASN A 250 38.55 19.45 -1.30
CA ASN A 250 39.16 19.16 0.00
C ASN A 250 39.74 20.40 0.66
N LEU A 251 39.41 20.60 1.92
CA LEU A 251 39.93 21.69 2.75
C LEU A 251 40.46 21.22 4.10
N ALA A 252 40.10 20.02 4.52
CA ALA A 252 40.52 19.46 5.78
C ALA A 252 40.67 17.93 5.73
N ILE A 253 41.32 17.38 6.74
CA ILE A 253 41.33 15.94 7.06
C ILE A 253 40.74 15.79 8.45
N SER A 254 39.62 15.10 8.58
CA SER A 254 38.99 14.83 9.88
C SER A 254 39.58 13.58 10.55
N VAL A 255 39.89 13.69 11.83
CA VAL A 255 40.33 12.61 12.70
C VAL A 255 39.42 12.53 13.93
N ASN A 256 39.28 11.37 14.53
CA ASN A 256 38.49 11.25 15.77
C ASN A 256 39.40 11.58 16.97
N PRO A 257 39.05 12.54 17.85
CA PRO A 257 39.91 13.02 18.94
C PRO A 257 40.33 11.93 19.95
N VAL A 258 39.53 10.89 20.11
CA VAL A 258 39.72 9.83 21.11
C VAL A 258 40.39 8.58 20.56
N TYR A 259 40.56 8.45 19.24
CA TYR A 259 41.20 7.29 18.63
C TYR A 259 42.72 7.42 18.65
N GLU A 260 43.39 6.29 18.68
CA GLU A 260 44.85 6.17 18.54
C GLU A 260 45.25 6.12 17.05
N TYR A 261 46.26 6.89 16.68
CA TYR A 261 46.83 6.96 15.34
C TYR A 261 48.30 6.55 15.36
N ASP A 262 48.66 5.58 14.60
CA ASP A 262 49.99 5.06 14.48
C ASP A 262 50.81 5.86 13.43
N LEU A 263 52.10 6.10 13.73
CA LEU A 263 53.09 6.57 12.77
C LEU A 263 53.79 5.37 12.18
N VAL A 264 53.38 4.95 10.99
CA VAL A 264 53.72 3.68 10.37
C VAL A 264 54.79 3.90 9.30
N LYS A 265 56.03 3.48 9.57
CA LYS A 265 57.12 3.53 8.62
C LYS A 265 57.08 2.30 7.69
N VAL A 266 57.15 2.55 6.38
CA VAL A 266 57.12 1.50 5.36
C VAL A 266 58.50 1.38 4.69
N PRO A 267 58.80 0.28 3.92
CA PRO A 267 60.10 0.02 3.30
C PRO A 267 60.56 1.11 2.33
N SER A 268 59.65 1.91 1.74
CA SER A 268 60.02 3.05 0.89
C SER A 268 60.68 4.20 1.67
N GLY A 269 60.55 4.20 3.00
CA GLY A 269 60.97 5.28 3.89
C GLY A 269 59.89 6.27 4.21
N ASP A 270 58.70 6.20 3.61
CA ASP A 270 57.53 6.99 3.94
C ASP A 270 56.97 6.58 5.34
N ILE A 271 56.40 7.56 6.01
CA ILE A 271 55.72 7.36 7.31
C ILE A 271 54.27 7.78 7.14
N TYR A 272 53.33 6.86 7.41
CA TYR A 272 51.91 7.09 7.27
C TYR A 272 51.25 7.29 8.63
N VAL A 273 50.39 8.29 8.72
CA VAL A 273 49.49 8.54 9.89
C VAL A 273 48.17 7.83 9.59
N LEU A 274 47.81 6.81 10.36
CA LEU A 274 46.67 5.94 10.19
C LEU A 274 46.03 5.63 11.55
N ALA A 275 44.75 5.46 11.61
CA ALA A 275 44.15 4.89 12.82
C ALA A 275 44.72 3.48 13.08
N LYS A 276 45.15 3.26 14.31
CA LYS A 276 45.84 2.04 14.77
C LYS A 276 45.11 0.76 14.37
N GLU A 277 43.80 0.74 14.57
CA GLU A 277 42.94 -0.43 14.26
C GLU A 277 42.80 -0.71 12.77
N LEU A 278 43.05 0.28 11.92
CA LEU A 278 42.94 0.18 10.44
C LEU A 278 44.30 0.00 9.74
N THR A 279 45.43 0.08 10.47
CA THR A 279 46.76 0.00 9.90
C THR A 279 46.98 -1.26 9.06
N GLU A 280 46.62 -2.43 9.56
CA GLU A 280 46.81 -3.71 8.84
C GLU A 280 46.00 -3.77 7.54
N SER A 281 44.75 -3.30 7.56
CA SER A 281 43.89 -3.29 6.37
C SER A 281 44.42 -2.34 5.30
N VAL A 282 44.93 -1.17 5.69
CA VAL A 282 45.55 -0.22 4.76
C VAL A 282 46.83 -0.75 4.16
N MET A 283 47.69 -1.40 4.96
CA MET A 283 48.93 -2.00 4.45
C MET A 283 48.63 -3.12 3.46
N LYS A 284 47.62 -3.92 3.72
CA LYS A 284 47.15 -4.95 2.79
C LYS A 284 46.63 -4.35 1.49
N ALA A 285 45.79 -3.31 1.53
CA ALA A 285 45.28 -2.61 0.34
C ALA A 285 46.42 -1.98 -0.48
N ALA A 286 47.47 -1.49 0.17
CA ALA A 286 48.65 -0.94 -0.43
C ALA A 286 49.69 -1.98 -0.92
N ASN A 287 49.43 -3.29 -0.71
CA ASN A 287 50.36 -4.38 -0.96
C ASN A 287 51.72 -4.21 -0.24
N ILE A 288 51.71 -3.77 1.01
CA ILE A 288 52.88 -3.60 1.85
C ILE A 288 52.90 -4.73 2.88
N ASP A 289 53.90 -5.63 2.75
CA ASP A 289 54.02 -6.83 3.57
C ASP A 289 54.71 -6.61 4.91
N SER A 290 55.42 -5.49 5.08
CA SER A 290 56.18 -5.20 6.32
C SER A 290 56.20 -3.72 6.61
N TRP A 291 56.04 -3.37 7.89
CA TRP A 291 56.09 -2.00 8.37
C TRP A 291 56.54 -1.95 9.82
N GLU A 292 56.93 -0.79 10.30
CA GLU A 292 57.34 -0.49 11.68
C GLU A 292 56.47 0.62 12.24
N VAL A 293 55.85 0.44 13.41
CA VAL A 293 55.16 1.49 14.15
C VAL A 293 56.23 2.26 14.99
N LEU A 294 56.46 3.50 14.62
CA LEU A 294 57.44 4.36 15.30
C LEU A 294 56.88 4.97 16.59
N GLY A 295 55.61 5.18 16.65
CA GLY A 295 54.88 5.74 17.81
C GLY A 295 53.42 5.89 17.53
N THR A 296 52.62 6.20 18.55
CA THR A 296 51.17 6.35 18.52
C THR A 296 50.79 7.68 19.16
N LEU A 297 49.86 8.42 18.56
CA LEU A 297 49.30 9.69 19.04
C LEU A 297 47.78 9.59 19.11
N TYR A 298 47.14 10.35 19.97
CA TYR A 298 45.69 10.50 19.92
C TYR A 298 45.26 11.49 18.82
N GLY A 299 44.08 11.33 18.24
CA GLY A 299 43.60 12.29 17.25
C GLY A 299 43.57 13.75 17.73
N SER A 300 43.28 13.97 19.03
CA SER A 300 43.39 15.28 19.65
C SER A 300 44.84 15.89 19.62
N ASP A 301 45.87 15.05 19.51
CA ASP A 301 47.25 15.51 19.36
C ASP A 301 47.56 15.97 17.94
N LEU A 302 46.78 15.55 16.95
CA LEU A 302 46.94 15.85 15.53
C LEU A 302 46.19 17.13 15.11
N GLU A 303 45.36 17.66 15.98
CA GLU A 303 44.47 18.80 15.72
C GLU A 303 45.26 20.05 15.26
N LEU A 304 44.77 20.67 14.19
CA LEU A 304 45.32 21.88 13.54
C LEU A 304 46.71 21.70 12.91
N MET A 305 47.20 20.48 12.75
CA MET A 305 48.35 20.21 11.88
C MET A 305 48.03 20.57 10.44
N ARG A 306 49.01 20.83 9.61
CA ARG A 306 48.82 21.19 8.22
C ARG A 306 49.42 20.14 7.31
N THR A 307 48.70 19.89 6.20
CA THR A 307 49.18 19.03 5.14
C THR A 307 49.10 19.76 3.80
N LYS A 308 49.97 19.45 2.86
CA LYS A 308 49.86 19.95 1.47
C LYS A 308 48.91 19.08 0.66
N HIS A 309 47.94 19.73 0.04
CA HIS A 309 47.04 19.04 -0.90
C HIS A 309 47.84 18.53 -2.13
N PRO A 310 47.75 17.25 -2.52
CA PRO A 310 48.65 16.65 -3.54
C PRO A 310 48.48 17.23 -4.94
N ILE A 311 47.25 17.67 -5.31
CA ILE A 311 46.92 18.11 -6.68
C ILE A 311 46.37 19.54 -6.76
N MET A 312 46.14 20.20 -5.64
CA MET A 312 45.68 21.60 -5.58
C MET A 312 46.71 22.44 -4.86
N ASP A 313 46.89 23.70 -5.27
CA ASP A 313 47.84 24.61 -4.57
C ASP A 313 47.23 25.26 -3.34
N ARG A 314 47.00 24.45 -2.32
CA ARG A 314 46.50 24.86 -0.99
C ARG A 314 46.92 23.85 0.08
N ASP A 315 46.76 24.26 1.32
CA ASP A 315 46.92 23.38 2.47
C ASP A 315 45.58 22.71 2.80
N SER A 316 45.67 21.56 3.47
CA SER A 316 44.53 20.86 4.12
C SER A 316 44.86 20.75 5.59
N VAL A 317 43.95 21.25 6.44
CA VAL A 317 44.16 21.28 7.91
C VAL A 317 43.57 20.01 8.55
N VAL A 318 44.27 19.47 9.56
CA VAL A 318 43.73 18.34 10.33
C VAL A 318 42.77 18.91 11.41
N ILE A 319 41.57 18.37 11.46
CA ILE A 319 40.49 18.78 12.39
C ILE A 319 39.91 17.58 13.12
N CYS A 320 39.36 17.81 14.31
CA CYS A 320 38.70 16.77 15.09
C CYS A 320 37.19 16.66 14.78
N GLY A 321 36.69 15.45 14.49
CA GLY A 321 35.29 15.20 14.22
C GLY A 321 34.85 13.85 14.76
N ASP A 322 33.72 13.84 15.49
CA ASP A 322 33.16 12.63 16.11
C ASP A 322 32.52 11.66 15.07
N HIS A 323 32.28 12.14 13.84
CA HIS A 323 31.74 11.34 12.72
C HIS A 323 32.75 10.36 12.12
N VAL A 324 34.04 10.49 12.47
CA VAL A 324 35.07 9.56 12.00
C VAL A 324 34.93 8.25 12.74
N THR A 325 34.70 7.15 11.97
CA THR A 325 34.56 5.78 12.49
C THR A 325 35.74 4.89 12.10
N LEU A 326 35.78 3.66 12.61
CA LEU A 326 36.78 2.65 12.31
C LEU A 326 36.24 1.49 11.46
N ASP A 327 35.06 1.65 10.87
CA ASP A 327 34.40 0.59 10.09
C ASP A 327 35.09 0.34 8.73
N ALA A 328 35.70 1.39 8.16
CA ALA A 328 36.39 1.32 6.87
C ALA A 328 37.39 2.48 6.69
N GLY A 329 38.24 2.38 5.68
CA GLY A 329 39.17 3.44 5.28
C GLY A 329 40.44 3.45 6.11
N THR A 330 40.84 4.65 6.57
CA THR A 330 42.14 4.90 7.23
C THR A 330 42.03 5.55 8.61
N GLY A 331 40.82 5.95 9.01
CA GLY A 331 40.59 6.79 10.18
C GLY A 331 40.95 8.27 9.96
N CYS A 332 41.43 8.64 8.77
CA CYS A 332 41.66 10.00 8.33
C CYS A 332 40.71 10.32 7.18
N VAL A 333 39.66 11.08 7.45
CA VAL A 333 38.56 11.31 6.50
C VAL A 333 38.85 12.52 5.64
N HIS A 334 38.80 12.35 4.33
CA HIS A 334 38.78 13.43 3.34
C HIS A 334 37.58 14.34 3.63
N THR A 335 37.83 15.62 3.91
CA THR A 335 36.79 16.55 4.33
C THR A 335 36.61 17.67 3.32
N ALA A 336 35.44 17.73 2.70
CA ALA A 336 35.05 18.70 1.69
C ALA A 336 33.68 19.32 2.01
N PRO A 337 33.56 20.44 2.70
CA PRO A 337 32.34 21.03 3.21
C PRO A 337 31.30 21.39 2.12
N GLY A 338 31.73 21.41 0.85
CA GLY A 338 30.85 21.58 -0.29
C GLY A 338 30.04 20.33 -0.68
N PHE A 339 30.40 19.13 -0.16
CA PHE A 339 29.90 17.85 -0.65
C PHE A 339 29.49 16.85 0.44
N GLY A 340 29.56 17.21 1.72
CA GLY A 340 29.19 16.33 2.84
C GLY A 340 28.51 17.09 3.97
N ALA A 341 27.47 16.50 4.56
CA ALA A 341 26.76 17.12 5.70
C ALA A 341 27.65 17.16 6.95
N ASP A 342 28.31 16.05 7.28
CA ASP A 342 29.23 15.98 8.43
C ASP A 342 30.45 16.88 8.20
N ASP A 343 30.97 16.89 6.97
CA ASP A 343 32.08 17.78 6.56
C ASP A 343 31.71 19.24 6.75
N PHE A 344 30.50 19.62 6.35
CA PHE A 344 29.99 20.97 6.50
C PHE A 344 29.91 21.37 7.98
N ILE A 345 29.31 20.51 8.82
CA ILE A 345 29.12 20.79 10.27
C ILE A 345 30.47 20.91 10.98
N VAL A 346 31.39 19.98 10.71
CA VAL A 346 32.71 20.04 11.36
C VAL A 346 33.55 21.22 10.89
N CYS A 347 33.50 21.54 9.59
CA CYS A 347 34.21 22.70 9.05
C CYS A 347 33.70 24.04 9.61
N GLN A 348 32.41 24.17 9.90
CA GLN A 348 31.84 25.34 10.56
C GLN A 348 32.44 25.58 11.96
N LYS A 349 32.71 24.50 12.72
CA LYS A 349 33.33 24.62 14.05
C LYS A 349 34.75 25.22 14.02
N TYR A 350 35.42 25.09 12.86
CA TYR A 350 36.80 25.57 12.64
C TYR A 350 36.88 26.81 11.74
N ASP A 351 35.74 27.46 11.43
CA ASP A 351 35.67 28.60 10.50
C ASP A 351 36.31 28.34 9.13
N ILE A 352 36.27 27.07 8.64
CA ILE A 352 36.79 26.68 7.33
C ILE A 352 35.79 27.13 6.26
N PRO A 353 36.24 27.85 5.21
CA PRO A 353 35.36 28.33 4.15
C PRO A 353 34.74 27.17 3.35
N ILE A 354 33.59 27.41 2.73
CA ILE A 354 32.90 26.46 1.89
C ILE A 354 33.30 26.69 0.45
N ILE A 355 33.84 25.70 -0.21
CA ILE A 355 34.13 25.69 -1.65
C ILE A 355 33.29 24.63 -2.30
N VAL A 356 32.60 24.99 -3.40
CA VAL A 356 31.72 24.09 -4.15
C VAL A 356 32.18 24.07 -5.60
N PRO A 357 33.20 23.26 -5.94
CA PRO A 357 33.79 23.25 -7.27
C PRO A 357 32.96 22.52 -8.35
N VAL A 358 31.66 22.30 -8.11
CA VAL A 358 30.73 21.74 -9.09
C VAL A 358 29.43 22.55 -9.08
N ASP A 359 28.96 22.99 -10.25
CA ASP A 359 27.74 23.75 -10.40
C ASP A 359 26.47 22.88 -10.39
N GLY A 360 25.28 23.48 -10.57
CA GLY A 360 24.00 22.76 -10.58
C GLY A 360 23.83 21.79 -11.75
N LYS A 361 24.57 21.96 -12.83
CA LYS A 361 24.59 21.08 -14.03
C LYS A 361 25.62 19.95 -13.93
N GLY A 362 26.32 19.86 -12.80
CA GLY A 362 27.39 18.89 -12.62
C GLY A 362 28.69 19.27 -13.32
N MET A 363 28.79 20.51 -13.79
CA MET A 363 30.02 21.01 -14.40
C MET A 363 30.96 21.57 -13.34
N THR A 364 32.21 21.23 -13.43
CA THR A 364 33.25 21.78 -12.53
C THR A 364 33.49 23.26 -12.81
N THR A 365 33.55 24.03 -11.69
CA THR A 365 33.77 25.50 -11.73
C THR A 365 35.25 25.85 -11.74
N ALA A 366 35.58 27.16 -11.80
CA ALA A 366 36.95 27.65 -11.71
C ALA A 366 37.65 27.20 -10.41
N ASP A 367 36.94 26.97 -9.33
CA ASP A 367 37.45 26.49 -8.04
C ASP A 367 38.06 25.10 -8.11
N ALA A 368 37.71 24.31 -9.15
CA ALA A 368 38.34 23.03 -9.44
C ALA A 368 39.72 23.15 -10.10
N GLY A 369 40.23 24.37 -10.34
CA GLY A 369 41.51 24.65 -10.93
C GLY A 369 41.64 24.06 -12.36
N LYS A 370 42.64 23.22 -12.59
CA LYS A 370 42.87 22.60 -13.93
C LYS A 370 41.77 21.63 -14.38
N TYR A 371 40.87 21.22 -13.48
CA TYR A 371 39.72 20.34 -13.79
C TYR A 371 38.46 21.14 -14.12
N ALA A 372 38.52 22.45 -14.26
CA ALA A 372 37.37 23.32 -14.55
C ALA A 372 36.75 23.03 -15.92
N ASN A 373 35.44 23.30 -16.03
CA ASN A 373 34.63 23.16 -17.27
C ASN A 373 34.49 21.70 -17.77
N MET A 374 34.49 20.73 -16.88
CA MET A 374 34.26 19.31 -17.19
C MET A 374 33.06 18.81 -16.41
N TYR A 375 32.34 17.80 -16.92
CA TYR A 375 31.35 17.10 -16.11
C TYR A 375 32.08 16.32 -15.00
N TYR A 376 31.59 16.38 -13.79
CA TYR A 376 32.32 15.95 -12.58
C TYR A 376 32.85 14.51 -12.66
N GLU A 377 32.10 13.54 -13.20
CA GLU A 377 32.55 12.15 -13.36
C GLU A 377 33.76 12.03 -14.29
N LYS A 378 33.83 12.87 -15.32
CA LYS A 378 34.95 12.88 -16.29
C LYS A 378 36.26 13.37 -15.69
N THR A 379 36.23 13.99 -14.51
CA THR A 379 37.43 14.44 -13.80
C THR A 379 38.14 13.28 -13.10
N THR A 380 37.43 12.23 -12.72
CA THR A 380 37.97 11.08 -11.97
C THR A 380 39.21 10.45 -12.60
N PRO A 381 39.23 10.03 -13.88
CA PRO A 381 40.43 9.41 -14.48
C PRO A 381 41.59 10.40 -14.53
N ILE A 382 41.37 11.70 -14.76
CA ILE A 382 42.39 12.72 -14.81
C ILE A 382 43.02 12.94 -13.45
N ILE A 383 42.18 13.01 -12.40
CA ILE A 383 42.64 13.13 -11.02
C ILE A 383 43.47 11.92 -10.59
N LEU A 384 43.07 10.71 -10.98
CA LEU A 384 43.81 9.49 -10.69
C LEU A 384 45.20 9.50 -11.36
N ASP A 385 45.27 9.93 -12.61
CA ASP A 385 46.56 10.04 -13.32
C ASP A 385 47.48 11.08 -12.71
N ASP A 386 46.93 12.22 -12.26
CA ASP A 386 47.68 13.25 -11.53
C ASP A 386 48.22 12.76 -10.18
N LEU A 387 47.38 12.05 -9.43
CA LEU A 387 47.76 11.44 -8.15
C LEU A 387 48.87 10.39 -8.31
N LYS A 388 48.80 9.61 -9.37
CA LYS A 388 49.91 8.68 -9.76
C LYS A 388 51.18 9.45 -10.10
N ALA A 389 51.05 10.49 -10.94
CA ALA A 389 52.20 11.26 -11.43
C ALA A 389 52.94 12.00 -10.29
N CYS A 390 52.25 12.52 -9.30
CA CYS A 390 52.86 13.16 -8.12
C CYS A 390 53.23 12.16 -7.01
N GLY A 391 52.95 10.85 -7.16
CA GLY A 391 53.24 9.82 -6.17
C GLY A 391 52.37 9.85 -4.93
N ALA A 392 51.25 10.52 -4.99
CA ALA A 392 50.31 10.64 -3.85
C ALA A 392 49.29 9.50 -3.80
N LEU A 393 49.06 8.77 -4.90
CA LEU A 393 48.16 7.62 -4.89
C LEU A 393 48.85 6.41 -4.26
N LEU A 394 48.38 5.96 -3.13
CA LEU A 394 48.90 4.82 -2.39
C LEU A 394 48.30 3.50 -2.88
N ALA A 395 46.99 3.43 -3.00
CA ALA A 395 46.27 2.24 -3.44
C ALA A 395 44.94 2.58 -4.14
N ILE A 396 44.45 1.63 -4.95
CA ILE A 396 43.12 1.63 -5.56
C ILE A 396 42.52 0.25 -5.33
N GLU A 397 41.25 0.22 -4.90
CA GLU A 397 40.47 -1.00 -4.77
C GLU A 397 39.12 -0.83 -5.48
N GLU A 398 38.71 -1.82 -6.25
CA GLU A 398 37.37 -1.86 -6.83
C GLU A 398 36.40 -2.43 -5.80
N ILE A 399 35.38 -1.65 -5.45
CA ILE A 399 34.34 -2.04 -4.51
C ILE A 399 32.95 -1.82 -5.11
N VAL A 400 31.96 -2.51 -4.54
CA VAL A 400 30.54 -2.26 -4.83
C VAL A 400 29.93 -1.67 -3.58
N HIS A 401 29.28 -0.52 -3.68
CA HIS A 401 28.60 0.10 -2.56
C HIS A 401 27.27 0.69 -2.97
N SER A 402 26.40 0.86 -1.99
CA SER A 402 25.07 1.44 -2.16
C SER A 402 25.19 2.95 -2.36
N TYR A 403 24.80 3.45 -3.54
CA TYR A 403 24.92 4.85 -3.93
C TYR A 403 23.54 5.50 -4.16
N PRO A 404 23.29 6.74 -3.72
CA PRO A 404 22.01 7.41 -3.89
C PRO A 404 21.77 7.86 -5.33
N HIS A 405 20.58 7.56 -5.84
CA HIS A 405 20.12 7.89 -7.20
C HIS A 405 18.83 8.73 -7.13
N CYS A 406 18.62 9.55 -8.13
CA CYS A 406 17.37 10.28 -8.29
C CYS A 406 16.23 9.31 -8.58
N TRP A 407 15.15 9.38 -7.80
CA TRP A 407 13.98 8.52 -7.94
C TRP A 407 13.31 8.59 -9.33
N ARG A 408 13.52 9.69 -10.08
CA ARG A 408 12.89 9.95 -11.38
C ARG A 408 13.80 9.66 -12.56
N CYS A 409 15.02 10.22 -12.59
CA CYS A 409 15.95 9.99 -13.70
C CYS A 409 16.76 8.71 -13.55
N LYS A 410 16.80 8.13 -12.34
CA LYS A 410 17.58 6.93 -12.02
C LYS A 410 19.09 7.11 -12.19
N ASN A 411 19.57 8.35 -12.34
CA ASN A 411 20.98 8.66 -12.40
C ASN A 411 21.54 8.93 -11.00
N PRO A 412 22.85 8.71 -10.80
CA PRO A 412 23.52 9.08 -9.55
C PRO A 412 23.29 10.54 -9.21
N ILE A 413 23.16 10.83 -7.93
CA ILE A 413 23.07 12.19 -7.42
C ILE A 413 24.37 12.58 -6.71
N ILE A 414 24.49 13.86 -6.40
CA ILE A 414 25.61 14.38 -5.62
C ILE A 414 25.09 15.08 -4.36
N PHE A 415 25.91 15.18 -3.32
CA PHE A 415 25.73 16.18 -2.28
C PHE A 415 26.31 17.48 -2.79
N ARG A 416 25.59 18.58 -2.62
CA ARG A 416 26.04 19.91 -3.03
C ARG A 416 25.58 20.96 -2.03
N THR A 417 26.51 21.70 -1.45
CA THR A 417 26.16 22.85 -0.60
C THR A 417 25.64 23.98 -1.49
N THR A 418 24.41 24.40 -1.20
CA THR A 418 23.74 25.47 -1.94
C THR A 418 22.76 26.19 -1.02
N GLU A 419 22.45 27.43 -1.36
CA GLU A 419 21.44 28.21 -0.64
C GLU A 419 20.05 27.70 -1.01
N GLN A 420 19.27 27.28 -0.01
CA GLN A 420 17.94 26.70 -0.19
C GLN A 420 17.00 27.20 0.92
N TRP A 421 15.69 26.99 0.70
CA TRP A 421 14.68 27.17 1.73
C TRP A 421 14.44 25.85 2.46
N PHE A 422 14.42 25.93 3.79
CA PHE A 422 14.25 24.78 4.67
C PHE A 422 13.07 24.98 5.62
N CYS A 423 12.41 23.86 5.95
CA CYS A 423 11.57 23.76 7.13
C CYS A 423 12.38 23.12 8.26
N SER A 424 12.48 23.77 9.41
CA SER A 424 13.12 23.23 10.61
C SER A 424 12.28 22.08 11.16
N VAL A 425 12.77 20.84 10.98
CA VAL A 425 12.14 19.64 11.49
C VAL A 425 12.51 19.42 12.95
N ASP A 426 13.73 19.77 13.36
CA ASP A 426 14.18 19.61 14.75
C ASP A 426 13.25 20.26 15.76
N ALA A 427 12.70 21.43 15.43
CA ALA A 427 11.75 22.13 16.29
C ALA A 427 10.37 21.44 16.40
N LEU A 428 10.07 20.48 15.53
CA LEU A 428 8.78 19.78 15.45
C LEU A 428 8.86 18.31 15.90
N LYS A 429 10.08 17.76 16.08
CA LYS A 429 10.31 16.33 16.31
C LYS A 429 9.56 15.77 17.51
N ASP A 430 9.70 16.44 18.66
CA ASP A 430 9.11 15.95 19.91
C ASP A 430 7.58 15.93 19.86
N ASP A 431 6.98 16.99 19.32
CA ASP A 431 5.53 17.08 19.17
C ASP A 431 5.00 16.07 18.15
N ALA A 432 5.71 15.85 17.05
CA ALA A 432 5.35 14.90 16.03
C ALA A 432 5.47 13.44 16.53
N VAL A 433 6.54 13.12 17.26
CA VAL A 433 6.72 11.80 17.89
C VAL A 433 5.62 11.54 18.91
N LYS A 434 5.34 12.52 19.77
CA LYS A 434 4.25 12.40 20.75
C LYS A 434 2.88 12.21 20.10
N ALA A 435 2.64 12.87 18.99
CA ALA A 435 1.38 12.71 18.25
C ALA A 435 1.20 11.29 17.70
N CYS A 436 2.30 10.57 17.40
CA CYS A 436 2.24 9.17 16.93
C CYS A 436 1.67 8.21 17.97
N GLU A 437 1.86 8.45 19.28
CA GLU A 437 1.35 7.61 20.38
C GLU A 437 -0.19 7.51 20.40
N GLY A 438 -0.89 8.52 19.88
CA GLY A 438 -2.36 8.57 19.83
C GLY A 438 -2.98 7.96 18.58
N ILE A 439 -2.18 7.43 17.65
CA ILE A 439 -2.63 6.91 16.36
C ILE A 439 -2.73 5.38 16.39
N ARG A 440 -3.81 4.83 15.81
CA ARG A 440 -3.91 3.39 15.57
C ARG A 440 -3.10 3.02 14.32
N TRP A 441 -2.00 2.30 14.51
CA TRP A 441 -1.15 1.82 13.42
C TRP A 441 -1.52 0.40 13.01
N ILE A 442 -1.70 0.17 11.71
CA ILE A 442 -1.99 -1.13 11.13
C ILE A 442 -1.05 -1.37 9.94
N PRO A 443 -0.05 -2.24 10.07
CA PRO A 443 0.35 -3.03 11.28
C PRO A 443 0.96 -2.16 12.39
N GLY A 444 1.01 -2.69 13.62
CA GLY A 444 1.48 -1.96 14.80
C GLY A 444 2.93 -1.48 14.74
N TRP A 445 3.82 -2.13 13.96
CA TRP A 445 5.20 -1.68 13.75
C TRP A 445 5.31 -0.30 13.07
N GLY A 446 4.21 0.18 12.49
CA GLY A 446 4.15 1.50 11.85
C GLY A 446 4.48 2.65 12.78
N GLU A 447 4.13 2.55 14.07
CA GLU A 447 4.47 3.56 15.09
C GLU A 447 5.99 3.73 15.24
N GLU A 448 6.70 2.63 15.49
CA GLU A 448 8.15 2.65 15.65
C GLU A 448 8.85 3.16 14.38
N ARG A 449 8.39 2.69 13.22
CA ARG A 449 8.94 3.15 11.93
C ARG A 449 8.75 4.64 11.72
N MET A 450 7.57 5.18 11.99
CA MET A 450 7.30 6.61 11.84
C MET A 450 8.12 7.45 12.81
N THR A 451 8.15 7.06 14.08
CA THR A 451 8.88 7.78 15.13
C THR A 451 10.40 7.78 14.88
N SER A 452 10.97 6.63 14.47
CA SER A 452 12.40 6.56 14.11
C SER A 452 12.72 7.47 12.91
N MET A 453 11.92 7.42 11.87
CA MET A 453 12.11 8.27 10.69
C MET A 453 11.97 9.77 11.01
N ILE A 454 11.11 10.17 11.93
CA ILE A 454 11.00 11.57 12.37
C ILE A 454 12.23 11.98 13.20
N ARG A 455 12.68 11.12 14.11
CA ARG A 455 13.85 11.43 14.97
C ARG A 455 15.14 11.58 14.16
N GLU A 456 15.33 10.76 13.14
CA GLU A 456 16.52 10.78 12.29
C GLU A 456 16.47 11.83 11.18
N ARG A 457 15.30 12.40 10.92
CA ARG A 457 15.12 13.33 9.80
C ARG A 457 15.90 14.62 10.02
N SER A 458 16.68 15.04 9.01
CA SER A 458 17.24 16.36 8.90
C SER A 458 16.17 17.40 8.52
N ASP A 459 16.52 18.70 8.56
CA ASP A 459 15.65 19.77 8.11
C ASP A 459 15.19 19.51 6.68
N TRP A 460 13.92 19.77 6.45
CA TRP A 460 13.28 19.51 5.16
C TRP A 460 13.61 20.62 4.15
N CYS A 461 14.43 20.33 3.13
CA CYS A 461 14.65 21.21 2.00
C CYS A 461 13.36 21.29 1.18
N ILE A 462 12.67 22.44 1.23
CA ILE A 462 11.38 22.65 0.59
C ILE A 462 11.48 23.34 -0.78
N SER A 463 12.61 23.93 -1.15
CA SER A 463 12.79 24.59 -2.44
C SER A 463 13.23 23.63 -3.52
N ARG A 464 12.66 23.82 -4.73
CA ARG A 464 12.98 23.08 -5.94
C ARG A 464 13.21 24.04 -7.08
N GLN A 465 14.27 23.84 -7.87
CA GLN A 465 14.60 24.62 -9.05
C GLN A 465 13.77 24.15 -10.22
N ARG A 466 12.44 24.27 -10.09
CA ARG A 466 11.44 23.86 -11.07
C ARG A 466 10.59 25.01 -11.56
N VAL A 467 10.00 24.84 -12.73
CA VAL A 467 9.07 25.80 -13.33
C VAL A 467 7.62 25.39 -13.06
N TRP A 468 7.33 24.09 -13.05
CA TRP A 468 6.00 23.55 -12.78
C TRP A 468 5.85 23.12 -11.32
N GLY A 469 5.19 23.92 -10.54
CA GLY A 469 4.92 23.74 -9.13
C GLY A 469 4.38 25.02 -8.50
N VAL A 470 4.03 24.97 -7.21
CA VAL A 470 3.59 26.12 -6.43
C VAL A 470 4.83 26.92 -6.03
N PRO A 471 4.97 28.19 -6.42
CA PRO A 471 6.15 28.99 -6.09
C PRO A 471 6.21 29.31 -4.62
N ILE A 472 7.43 29.48 -4.10
CA ILE A 472 7.66 29.93 -2.73
C ILE A 472 7.25 31.41 -2.62
N PRO A 473 6.27 31.79 -1.75
CA PRO A 473 5.62 33.11 -1.77
C PRO A 473 6.44 34.19 -1.06
N ILE A 474 7.74 34.29 -1.39
CA ILE A 474 8.69 35.18 -0.70
C ILE A 474 9.20 36.24 -1.68
N PHE A 475 9.22 37.48 -1.19
CA PHE A 475 9.84 38.61 -1.85
C PHE A 475 11.19 38.93 -1.21
N THR A 476 12.17 39.30 -2.00
CA THR A 476 13.51 39.72 -1.51
C THR A 476 13.72 41.18 -1.79
N CYS A 477 14.08 41.93 -0.77
CA CYS A 477 14.37 43.36 -0.89
C CYS A 477 15.58 43.63 -1.78
N LYS A 478 15.45 44.39 -2.85
CA LYS A 478 16.55 44.72 -3.78
C LYS A 478 17.70 45.47 -3.13
N LYS A 479 17.43 46.25 -2.05
CA LYS A 479 18.44 47.06 -1.42
C LYS A 479 19.26 46.30 -0.35
N CYS A 480 18.63 45.51 0.49
CA CYS A 480 19.31 44.88 1.63
C CYS A 480 19.37 43.35 1.55
N GLY A 481 18.77 42.73 0.52
CA GLY A 481 18.75 41.28 0.32
C GLY A 481 17.90 40.48 1.33
N LYS A 482 17.21 41.18 2.27
CA LYS A 482 16.39 40.49 3.28
C LYS A 482 15.10 39.96 2.66
N PRO A 483 14.67 38.73 3.02
CA PRO A 483 13.36 38.21 2.64
C PRO A 483 12.24 38.97 3.35
N LEU A 484 11.16 39.23 2.65
CA LEU A 484 9.91 39.79 3.14
C LEU A 484 8.84 38.71 3.20
N VAL A 485 8.52 38.28 4.40
CA VAL A 485 7.48 37.31 4.71
C VAL A 485 6.66 37.85 5.87
N THR A 486 5.47 38.33 5.59
CA THR A 486 4.56 38.88 6.58
C THR A 486 3.17 38.30 6.41
N GLU A 487 2.32 38.40 7.43
CA GLU A 487 0.93 37.98 7.31
C GLU A 487 0.21 38.67 6.15
N GLN A 488 0.52 39.96 5.92
CA GLN A 488 -0.04 40.73 4.83
C GLN A 488 0.43 40.24 3.45
N THR A 489 1.73 39.98 3.26
CA THR A 489 2.25 39.49 1.97
C THR A 489 1.75 38.09 1.66
N ILE A 490 1.69 37.21 2.66
CA ILE A 490 1.14 35.85 2.51
C ILE A 490 -0.33 35.92 2.11
N LYS A 491 -1.15 36.77 2.79
CA LYS A 491 -2.54 36.94 2.44
C LYS A 491 -2.72 37.45 1.01
N ILE A 492 -1.94 38.44 0.59
CA ILE A 492 -2.00 38.98 -0.79
C ILE A 492 -1.72 37.87 -1.82
N VAL A 493 -0.69 37.04 -1.57
CA VAL A 493 -0.34 35.95 -2.50
C VAL A 493 -1.42 34.85 -2.48
N ALA A 494 -1.93 34.49 -1.31
CA ALA A 494 -3.00 33.49 -1.20
C ALA A 494 -4.28 33.97 -1.92
N ASP A 495 -4.68 35.24 -1.73
CA ASP A 495 -5.84 35.82 -2.43
C ASP A 495 -5.60 35.87 -3.96
N LEU A 496 -4.39 36.22 -4.41
CA LEU A 496 -4.00 36.20 -5.81
C LEU A 496 -4.13 34.79 -6.42
N PHE A 497 -3.63 33.77 -5.70
CA PHE A 497 -3.71 32.39 -6.19
C PHE A 497 -5.13 31.88 -6.19
N ARG A 498 -5.95 32.25 -5.22
CA ARG A 498 -7.37 31.88 -5.17
C ARG A 498 -8.15 32.46 -6.36
N GLU A 499 -7.80 33.67 -6.80
CA GLU A 499 -8.42 34.33 -7.95
C GLU A 499 -7.87 33.84 -9.28
N LYS A 500 -6.54 33.70 -9.42
CA LYS A 500 -5.84 33.56 -10.72
C LYS A 500 -4.94 32.33 -10.83
N GLY A 501 -4.78 31.54 -9.75
CA GLY A 501 -3.84 30.44 -9.69
C GLY A 501 -2.37 30.87 -9.61
N SER A 502 -1.49 29.89 -9.38
CA SER A 502 -0.04 30.14 -9.22
C SER A 502 0.66 30.65 -10.50
N ASN A 503 0.03 30.54 -11.68
CA ASN A 503 0.56 31.12 -12.92
C ASN A 503 0.75 32.63 -12.79
N ALA A 504 -0.12 33.32 -12.05
CA ALA A 504 -0.04 34.76 -11.80
C ALA A 504 1.27 35.20 -11.14
N TRP A 505 1.91 34.34 -10.34
CA TRP A 505 3.22 34.63 -9.76
C TRP A 505 4.30 34.82 -10.81
N PHE A 506 4.26 34.06 -11.88
CA PHE A 506 5.25 34.14 -12.96
C PHE A 506 4.94 35.25 -13.97
N ASP A 507 3.66 35.57 -14.15
CA ASP A 507 3.19 36.53 -15.16
C ASP A 507 3.26 38.00 -14.69
N LEU A 508 3.11 38.25 -13.37
CA LEU A 508 3.04 39.60 -12.81
C LEU A 508 4.36 40.04 -12.20
N ASP A 509 4.70 41.30 -12.27
CA ASP A 509 5.84 41.89 -11.53
C ASP A 509 5.53 42.08 -10.04
N PRO A 510 6.54 42.11 -9.13
CA PRO A 510 6.31 42.38 -7.71
C PRO A 510 5.49 43.65 -7.42
N SER A 511 5.66 44.68 -8.23
CA SER A 511 4.92 45.97 -8.12
C SER A 511 3.45 45.87 -8.52
N GLU A 512 3.06 44.83 -9.26
CA GLU A 512 1.68 44.53 -9.62
C GLU A 512 0.99 43.65 -8.56
N ILE A 513 1.79 42.89 -7.81
CA ILE A 513 1.30 42.02 -6.73
C ILE A 513 1.22 42.77 -5.40
N LEU A 514 2.28 43.50 -5.05
CA LEU A 514 2.37 44.19 -3.77
C LEU A 514 1.84 45.63 -3.87
N PRO A 515 0.97 46.05 -2.94
CA PRO A 515 0.60 47.45 -2.77
C PRO A 515 1.82 48.35 -2.55
N ALA A 516 1.73 49.61 -3.07
CA ALA A 516 2.87 50.56 -3.01
C ALA A 516 3.30 51.00 -1.60
N ASP A 517 2.49 50.78 -0.58
CA ASP A 517 2.77 51.06 0.84
C ASP A 517 3.60 49.95 1.50
N ILE A 518 3.72 48.78 0.90
CA ILE A 518 4.56 47.68 1.39
C ILE A 518 6.03 48.10 1.24
N LYS A 519 6.75 48.08 2.36
CA LYS A 519 8.17 48.42 2.43
C LYS A 519 8.94 47.42 3.30
N CYS A 520 10.19 47.16 2.90
CA CYS A 520 11.14 46.46 3.73
C CYS A 520 11.54 47.31 4.98
N GLU A 521 12.00 46.68 6.04
CA GLU A 521 12.54 47.36 7.22
C GLU A 521 13.60 48.44 6.92
N CYS A 522 14.34 48.28 5.81
CA CYS A 522 15.32 49.27 5.35
C CYS A 522 14.68 50.46 4.61
N GLY A 523 13.32 50.51 4.50
CA GLY A 523 12.55 51.54 3.82
C GLY A 523 12.46 51.39 2.30
N CYS A 524 13.05 50.36 1.70
CA CYS A 524 12.96 50.08 0.28
C CYS A 524 11.58 49.48 -0.08
N GLY A 525 10.99 49.90 -1.22
CA GLY A 525 9.75 49.36 -1.77
C GLY A 525 9.94 48.56 -3.05
N GLU A 526 11.19 48.22 -3.40
CA GLU A 526 11.49 47.41 -4.59
C GLU A 526 11.91 46.01 -4.17
N PHE A 527 11.29 45.00 -4.81
CA PHE A 527 11.47 43.60 -4.46
C PHE A 527 11.72 42.73 -5.69
N ASP A 528 12.43 41.64 -5.50
CA ASP A 528 12.46 40.50 -6.41
C ASP A 528 11.58 39.38 -5.84
N LYS A 529 11.02 38.53 -6.69
CA LYS A 529 10.27 37.32 -6.31
C LYS A 529 11.20 36.11 -6.22
N GLU A 530 10.92 35.21 -5.29
CA GLU A 530 11.57 33.89 -5.31
C GLU A 530 11.15 33.13 -6.59
N THR A 531 12.10 32.43 -7.18
CA THR A 531 11.91 31.70 -8.44
C THR A 531 11.73 30.19 -8.24
N ASP A 532 12.14 29.69 -7.06
CA ASP A 532 12.00 28.28 -6.72
C ASP A 532 10.55 27.93 -6.39
N THR A 533 10.18 26.69 -6.70
CA THR A 533 8.87 26.13 -6.32
C THR A 533 8.99 25.29 -5.05
N MET A 534 7.87 25.06 -4.39
CA MET A 534 7.81 24.17 -3.23
C MET A 534 8.01 22.71 -3.67
N ASP A 535 8.53 21.90 -2.75
CA ASP A 535 8.54 20.45 -2.86
C ASP A 535 7.12 19.91 -3.02
N VAL A 536 6.90 19.02 -3.97
CA VAL A 536 5.60 18.36 -4.22
C VAL A 536 5.06 17.63 -2.98
N TRP A 537 5.94 17.19 -2.08
CA TRP A 537 5.50 16.63 -0.79
C TRP A 537 4.91 17.68 0.16
N PHE A 538 5.17 18.95 -0.06
CA PHE A 538 4.46 20.04 0.63
C PHE A 538 3.05 20.20 0.06
N ASP A 539 2.88 20.02 -1.26
CA ASP A 539 1.57 20.05 -1.90
C ASP A 539 0.68 18.96 -1.29
N SER A 540 1.06 17.69 -1.43
CA SER A 540 0.28 16.57 -0.87
C SER A 540 0.17 16.61 0.65
N GLY A 541 1.22 17.08 1.34
CA GLY A 541 1.24 17.29 2.78
C GLY A 541 0.25 18.35 3.29
N SER A 542 -0.26 19.20 2.40
CA SER A 542 -1.27 20.22 2.72
C SER A 542 -2.72 19.74 2.54
N SER A 543 -2.92 18.54 2.02
CA SER A 543 -4.24 18.01 1.63
C SER A 543 -5.23 17.88 2.80
N TRP A 544 -4.76 17.60 4.00
CA TRP A 544 -5.60 17.52 5.19
C TRP A 544 -6.39 18.81 5.45
N ARG A 545 -5.82 19.99 5.16
CA ARG A 545 -6.49 21.29 5.29
C ARG A 545 -7.16 21.68 3.98
N ALA A 546 -6.43 21.64 2.86
CA ALA A 546 -6.91 22.08 1.56
C ALA A 546 -8.14 21.30 1.06
N VAL A 547 -8.28 20.04 1.48
CA VAL A 547 -9.41 19.18 1.09
C VAL A 547 -10.39 19.01 2.23
N ILE A 548 -9.93 18.51 3.38
CA ILE A 548 -10.83 18.06 4.45
C ILE A 548 -11.44 19.26 5.19
N GLU A 549 -10.61 20.20 5.69
CA GLU A 549 -11.13 21.35 6.46
C GLU A 549 -11.86 22.38 5.63
N ASN A 550 -11.61 22.41 4.31
CA ASN A 550 -12.32 23.29 3.38
C ASN A 550 -13.66 22.70 2.90
N ARG A 551 -14.02 21.48 3.32
CA ARG A 551 -15.30 20.86 2.98
C ARG A 551 -16.28 20.92 4.15
N GLU A 552 -17.51 21.34 3.87
CA GLU A 552 -18.57 21.43 4.87
C GLU A 552 -18.78 20.10 5.58
N GLY A 553 -18.83 20.15 6.91
CA GLY A 553 -19.08 18.99 7.78
C GLY A 553 -17.88 18.07 8.00
N GLN A 554 -16.72 18.32 7.38
CA GLN A 554 -15.50 17.53 7.59
C GLN A 554 -14.49 18.26 8.47
N SER A 555 -13.66 17.51 9.18
CA SER A 555 -12.63 18.07 10.08
C SER A 555 -11.51 17.08 10.30
N THR A 556 -10.35 17.57 10.74
CA THR A 556 -9.21 16.77 11.18
C THR A 556 -9.21 16.58 12.71
N PRO A 557 -8.69 15.43 13.21
CA PRO A 557 -8.11 14.31 12.46
C PRO A 557 -9.17 13.45 11.77
N VAL A 558 -8.90 13.03 10.52
CA VAL A 558 -9.73 12.08 9.79
C VAL A 558 -9.61 10.66 10.35
N ASP A 559 -10.53 9.76 10.02
CA ASP A 559 -10.56 8.43 10.60
C ASP A 559 -9.45 7.53 10.05
N VAL A 560 -9.15 7.59 8.74
CA VAL A 560 -8.17 6.70 8.10
C VAL A 560 -7.33 7.39 7.03
N TYR A 561 -6.00 7.18 7.08
CA TYR A 561 -5.06 7.24 5.96
C TYR A 561 -4.65 5.81 5.60
N LEU A 562 -4.65 5.48 4.29
CA LEU A 562 -4.23 4.17 3.81
C LEU A 562 -3.33 4.33 2.59
N GLU A 563 -2.06 3.89 2.68
CA GLU A 563 -1.09 3.91 1.57
C GLU A 563 -0.08 2.76 1.68
N GLY A 564 0.87 2.72 0.72
CA GLY A 564 2.00 1.82 0.74
C GLY A 564 3.01 2.12 1.84
N ASN A 565 3.85 1.15 2.15
CA ASN A 565 4.87 1.25 3.20
C ASN A 565 6.01 2.24 2.89
N ASP A 566 6.11 2.75 1.67
CA ASP A 566 7.01 3.83 1.25
C ASP A 566 6.55 5.20 1.74
N GLN A 567 5.25 5.36 2.06
CA GLN A 567 4.67 6.65 2.44
C GLN A 567 5.01 7.13 3.87
N TYR A 568 5.72 6.33 4.65
CA TYR A 568 6.30 6.80 5.92
C TYR A 568 7.33 7.94 5.73
N ARG A 569 8.03 7.96 4.60
CA ARG A 569 8.90 9.07 4.18
C ARG A 569 8.23 10.05 3.22
N GLY A 570 7.02 9.78 2.80
CA GLY A 570 6.23 10.60 1.88
C GLY A 570 5.05 11.29 2.56
N TRP A 571 3.86 11.00 2.07
CA TRP A 571 2.61 11.67 2.43
C TRP A 571 2.24 11.57 3.92
N PHE A 572 2.46 10.42 4.57
CA PHE A 572 2.18 10.30 6.01
C PHE A 572 2.98 11.31 6.81
N GLN A 573 4.27 11.44 6.50
CA GLN A 573 5.16 12.31 7.24
C GLN A 573 4.97 13.78 6.88
N SER A 574 4.80 14.13 5.60
CA SER A 574 4.59 15.52 5.18
C SER A 574 3.27 16.07 5.73
N SER A 575 2.19 15.27 5.72
CA SER A 575 0.92 15.63 6.35
C SER A 575 1.06 15.82 7.86
N MET A 576 1.80 14.95 8.54
CA MET A 576 2.09 15.07 9.98
C MET A 576 2.83 16.38 10.28
N LEU A 577 3.92 16.65 9.58
CA LEU A 577 4.78 17.80 9.84
C LEU A 577 4.05 19.13 9.61
N THR A 578 3.30 19.26 8.51
CA THR A 578 2.52 20.47 8.22
C THR A 578 1.39 20.69 9.23
N SER A 579 0.72 19.61 9.65
CA SER A 579 -0.36 19.67 10.65
C SER A 579 0.18 19.99 12.05
N ILE A 580 1.25 19.33 12.48
CA ILE A 580 1.92 19.66 13.77
C ILE A 580 2.42 21.09 13.77
N ALA A 581 3.09 21.53 12.70
CA ALA A 581 3.63 22.89 12.60
C ALA A 581 2.54 23.98 12.69
N THR A 582 1.31 23.70 12.23
CA THR A 582 0.23 24.69 12.19
C THR A 582 -0.83 24.50 13.27
N GLN A 583 -1.22 23.27 13.60
CA GLN A 583 -2.29 22.96 14.54
C GLN A 583 -1.84 22.23 15.82
N GLY A 584 -0.61 21.71 15.88
CA GLY A 584 -0.09 20.95 17.02
C GLY A 584 -0.73 19.57 17.22
N LYS A 585 -1.38 19.01 16.22
CA LYS A 585 -2.05 17.69 16.26
C LYS A 585 -1.82 16.89 14.98
N ALA A 586 -1.93 15.56 15.09
CA ALA A 586 -1.92 14.67 13.93
C ALA A 586 -3.17 14.88 13.05
N PRO A 587 -3.05 14.77 11.71
CA PRO A 587 -4.20 14.94 10.81
C PRO A 587 -5.08 13.69 10.67
N TYR A 588 -4.68 12.55 11.24
CA TYR A 588 -5.33 11.25 11.11
C TYR A 588 -5.36 10.47 12.44
N LYS A 589 -6.38 9.60 12.61
CA LYS A 589 -6.56 8.73 13.79
C LYS A 589 -6.01 7.32 13.56
N THR A 590 -6.11 6.80 12.34
CA THR A 590 -5.63 5.47 11.97
C THR A 590 -4.78 5.55 10.71
N VAL A 591 -3.64 4.88 10.73
CA VAL A 591 -2.79 4.68 9.55
C VAL A 591 -2.78 3.20 9.21
N ILE A 592 -3.21 2.89 7.98
CA ILE A 592 -3.18 1.54 7.42
C ILE A 592 -2.12 1.48 6.34
N THR A 593 -1.24 0.48 6.42
CA THR A 593 -0.13 0.34 5.48
C THR A 593 -0.22 -0.98 4.74
N HIS A 594 -0.16 -0.92 3.42
CA HIS A 594 -0.04 -2.12 2.58
C HIS A 594 1.40 -2.32 2.11
N GLY A 595 1.74 -3.59 1.82
CA GLY A 595 3.02 -3.98 1.23
C GLY A 595 3.12 -3.62 -0.25
N MET A 596 4.25 -3.97 -0.85
CA MET A 596 4.51 -3.80 -2.28
C MET A 596 3.97 -4.99 -3.08
N ILE A 597 3.82 -4.79 -4.40
CA ILE A 597 3.47 -5.89 -5.28
C ILE A 597 4.73 -6.48 -5.89
N VAL A 598 4.83 -7.78 -5.79
CA VAL A 598 5.99 -8.57 -6.22
C VAL A 598 5.55 -9.73 -7.12
N ASP A 599 6.46 -10.21 -7.93
CA ASP A 599 6.26 -11.41 -8.76
C ASP A 599 6.35 -12.71 -7.93
N GLU A 600 6.35 -13.85 -8.60
CA GLU A 600 6.45 -15.18 -7.96
C GLU A 600 7.77 -15.37 -7.19
N GLU A 601 8.85 -14.79 -7.70
CA GLU A 601 10.21 -14.83 -7.12
C GLU A 601 10.43 -13.77 -6.03
N ARG A 602 9.37 -13.03 -5.65
CA ARG A 602 9.39 -11.92 -4.69
C ARG A 602 10.24 -10.72 -5.14
N GLN A 603 10.40 -10.55 -6.44
CA GLN A 603 11.06 -9.38 -6.99
C GLN A 603 10.05 -8.27 -7.26
N LYS A 604 10.45 -7.02 -7.01
CA LYS A 604 9.62 -5.85 -7.33
C LYS A 604 9.31 -5.82 -8.81
N MET A 605 8.03 -5.70 -9.15
CA MET A 605 7.59 -5.62 -10.54
C MET A 605 8.05 -4.30 -11.18
N SER A 606 8.69 -4.39 -12.33
CA SER A 606 9.09 -3.21 -13.10
C SER A 606 8.97 -3.46 -14.62
N LYS A 607 8.75 -2.36 -15.37
CA LYS A 607 8.71 -2.43 -16.84
C LYS A 607 10.06 -2.82 -17.44
N SER A 608 11.17 -2.45 -16.78
CA SER A 608 12.52 -2.77 -17.23
C SER A 608 12.88 -4.24 -17.10
N LEU A 609 12.34 -4.94 -16.09
CA LEU A 609 12.53 -6.37 -15.88
C LEU A 609 11.56 -7.22 -16.72
N GLY A 610 10.53 -6.61 -17.32
CA GLY A 610 9.53 -7.33 -18.12
C GLY A 610 8.62 -8.28 -17.31
N ASN A 611 8.67 -8.21 -15.97
CA ASN A 611 7.87 -9.03 -15.05
C ASN A 611 6.56 -8.35 -14.62
N GLY A 612 6.24 -7.17 -15.18
CA GLY A 612 5.05 -6.40 -14.83
C GLY A 612 3.77 -6.95 -15.46
N ILE A 613 2.71 -7.09 -14.65
CA ILE A 613 1.34 -7.31 -15.11
C ILE A 613 0.59 -5.98 -15.02
N ALA A 614 -0.02 -5.54 -16.13
CA ALA A 614 -0.83 -4.33 -16.12
C ALA A 614 -2.26 -4.62 -15.60
N PRO A 615 -2.91 -3.67 -14.90
CA PRO A 615 -4.31 -3.82 -14.50
C PRO A 615 -5.23 -4.15 -15.68
N ASP A 616 -5.02 -3.52 -16.83
CA ASP A 616 -5.83 -3.73 -18.03
C ASP A 616 -5.77 -5.18 -18.55
N ASP A 617 -4.64 -5.86 -18.40
CA ASP A 617 -4.50 -7.27 -18.78
C ASP A 617 -5.43 -8.15 -17.94
N ILE A 618 -5.52 -7.88 -16.64
CA ILE A 618 -6.39 -8.61 -15.71
C ILE A 618 -7.85 -8.27 -15.99
N LEU A 619 -8.17 -6.99 -16.16
CA LEU A 619 -9.52 -6.52 -16.44
C LEU A 619 -10.09 -7.12 -17.72
N ASN A 620 -9.27 -7.19 -18.77
CA ASN A 620 -9.67 -7.75 -20.06
C ASN A 620 -9.81 -9.27 -20.05
N GLN A 621 -9.04 -9.97 -19.22
CA GLN A 621 -9.07 -11.45 -19.17
C GLN A 621 -10.06 -11.98 -18.12
N TYR A 622 -10.07 -11.39 -16.93
CA TYR A 622 -10.79 -11.92 -15.76
C TYR A 622 -11.90 -10.99 -15.25
N GLY A 623 -11.80 -9.68 -15.48
CA GLY A 623 -12.69 -8.67 -14.94
C GLY A 623 -12.21 -8.05 -13.61
N ALA A 624 -12.90 -6.99 -13.18
CA ALA A 624 -12.55 -6.24 -11.97
C ALA A 624 -12.86 -7.05 -10.70
N ASP A 625 -13.95 -7.79 -10.64
CA ASP A 625 -14.28 -8.58 -9.44
C ASP A 625 -13.23 -9.63 -9.12
N VAL A 626 -12.57 -10.25 -10.13
CA VAL A 626 -11.45 -11.17 -9.87
C VAL A 626 -10.21 -10.44 -9.38
N MET A 627 -9.93 -9.23 -9.88
CA MET A 627 -8.85 -8.39 -9.34
C MET A 627 -9.13 -7.97 -7.90
N ARG A 628 -10.36 -7.54 -7.61
CA ARG A 628 -10.82 -7.21 -6.25
C ARG A 628 -10.71 -8.42 -5.31
N LEU A 629 -11.02 -9.59 -5.82
CA LEU A 629 -10.86 -10.85 -5.08
C LEU A 629 -9.38 -11.15 -4.79
N TRP A 630 -8.47 -10.87 -5.74
CA TRP A 630 -7.03 -10.97 -5.50
C TRP A 630 -6.59 -10.07 -4.34
N VAL A 631 -7.04 -8.82 -4.32
CA VAL A 631 -6.75 -7.89 -3.22
C VAL A 631 -7.25 -8.42 -1.87
N ALA A 632 -8.43 -9.05 -1.86
CA ALA A 632 -9.01 -9.62 -0.64
C ALA A 632 -8.48 -11.02 -0.28
N SER A 633 -7.67 -11.66 -1.12
CA SER A 633 -7.30 -13.08 -0.94
C SER A 633 -6.12 -13.31 0.00
N ALA A 634 -5.32 -12.30 0.28
CA ALA A 634 -4.13 -12.39 1.11
C ALA A 634 -4.06 -11.22 2.10
N ASP A 635 -3.16 -11.33 3.07
CA ASP A 635 -2.88 -10.25 4.01
C ASP A 635 -2.11 -9.13 3.31
N TYR A 636 -2.80 -8.07 2.92
CA TYR A 636 -2.25 -6.91 2.21
C TYR A 636 -1.20 -6.13 3.00
N ARG A 637 -1.08 -6.35 4.32
CA ARG A 637 -0.04 -5.74 5.17
C ARG A 637 1.36 -6.28 4.86
N GLN A 638 1.43 -7.39 4.14
CA GLN A 638 2.66 -7.98 3.60
C GLN A 638 2.77 -7.69 2.10
N ASP A 639 3.94 -7.96 1.52
CA ASP A 639 4.11 -7.88 0.08
C ASP A 639 3.18 -8.85 -0.65
N MET A 640 2.44 -8.32 -1.60
CA MET A 640 1.40 -9.02 -2.34
C MET A 640 1.97 -9.65 -3.60
N ARG A 641 1.95 -10.97 -3.66
CA ARG A 641 2.34 -11.70 -4.89
C ARG A 641 1.22 -11.70 -5.90
N ILE A 642 1.60 -11.63 -7.17
CA ILE A 642 0.67 -11.80 -8.27
C ILE A 642 1.31 -12.60 -9.40
N SER A 643 0.56 -13.59 -9.92
CA SER A 643 0.91 -14.35 -11.11
C SER A 643 -0.33 -14.77 -11.88
N LYS A 644 -0.13 -15.21 -13.12
CA LYS A 644 -1.23 -15.70 -13.97
C LYS A 644 -1.90 -16.94 -13.38
N ASP A 645 -1.12 -17.82 -12.77
CA ASP A 645 -1.65 -19.05 -12.15
C ASP A 645 -2.47 -18.72 -10.89
N MET A 646 -2.01 -17.78 -10.05
CA MET A 646 -2.82 -17.30 -8.92
C MET A 646 -4.16 -16.72 -9.37
N LEU A 647 -4.16 -15.86 -10.40
CA LEU A 647 -5.39 -15.28 -10.95
C LEU A 647 -6.34 -16.36 -11.50
N LYS A 648 -5.80 -17.40 -12.13
CA LYS A 648 -6.60 -18.54 -12.61
C LYS A 648 -7.24 -19.31 -11.45
N HIS A 649 -6.51 -19.57 -10.37
CA HIS A 649 -7.06 -20.21 -9.17
C HIS A 649 -8.11 -19.34 -8.47
N LEU A 650 -7.88 -18.04 -8.37
CA LEU A 650 -8.86 -17.10 -7.81
C LEU A 650 -10.13 -17.01 -8.65
N SER A 651 -10.01 -17.07 -9.98
CA SER A 651 -11.16 -17.15 -10.88
C SER A 651 -12.01 -18.41 -10.62
N GLN A 652 -11.39 -19.54 -10.27
CA GLN A 652 -12.12 -20.74 -9.88
C GLN A 652 -12.83 -20.57 -8.53
N ASN A 653 -12.19 -19.94 -7.55
CA ASN A 653 -12.82 -19.64 -6.26
C ASN A 653 -13.98 -18.66 -6.41
N TYR A 654 -13.83 -17.63 -7.24
CA TYR A 654 -14.92 -16.75 -7.65
C TYR A 654 -16.12 -17.53 -8.21
N LEU A 655 -15.86 -18.46 -9.14
CA LEU A 655 -16.92 -19.27 -9.76
C LEU A 655 -17.65 -20.15 -8.74
N LYS A 656 -17.00 -20.65 -7.70
CA LYS A 656 -17.68 -21.40 -6.63
C LYS A 656 -18.71 -20.53 -5.91
N ILE A 657 -18.33 -19.32 -5.50
CA ILE A 657 -19.25 -18.37 -4.85
C ILE A 657 -20.43 -18.04 -5.79
N ARG A 658 -20.14 -17.69 -7.03
CA ARG A 658 -21.15 -17.35 -8.04
C ARG A 658 -22.12 -18.50 -8.32
N ASN A 659 -21.60 -19.73 -8.44
CA ASN A 659 -22.44 -20.91 -8.71
C ASN A 659 -23.34 -21.25 -7.51
N THR A 660 -22.86 -21.06 -6.27
CA THR A 660 -23.69 -21.21 -5.07
C THR A 660 -24.86 -20.23 -5.09
N ALA A 661 -24.59 -18.94 -5.36
CA ALA A 661 -25.64 -17.94 -5.52
C ALA A 661 -26.62 -18.28 -6.66
N ARG A 662 -26.09 -18.69 -7.83
CA ARG A 662 -26.92 -19.10 -8.97
C ARG A 662 -27.84 -20.28 -8.65
N TYR A 663 -27.35 -21.25 -7.89
CA TYR A 663 -28.16 -22.39 -7.45
C TYR A 663 -29.33 -21.92 -6.55
N MET A 664 -29.06 -21.03 -5.61
CA MET A 664 -30.09 -20.47 -4.73
C MET A 664 -31.12 -19.64 -5.52
N LEU A 665 -30.67 -18.76 -6.43
CA LEU A 665 -31.55 -17.99 -7.32
C LEU A 665 -32.47 -18.89 -8.13
N GLY A 666 -31.91 -19.98 -8.67
CA GLY A 666 -32.69 -20.96 -9.45
C GLY A 666 -33.80 -21.63 -8.65
N ASN A 667 -33.61 -21.84 -7.36
CA ASN A 667 -34.60 -22.48 -6.49
C ASN A 667 -35.54 -21.48 -5.80
N LEU A 668 -35.30 -20.17 -5.96
CA LEU A 668 -36.17 -19.10 -5.51
C LEU A 668 -37.09 -18.51 -6.59
N PHE A 669 -37.17 -19.14 -7.76
CA PHE A 669 -37.91 -18.64 -8.94
C PHE A 669 -39.41 -18.41 -8.72
N ASP A 670 -40.01 -19.14 -7.79
CA ASP A 670 -41.42 -19.11 -7.40
C ASP A 670 -41.63 -18.68 -5.95
N PHE A 671 -40.67 -17.99 -5.35
CA PHE A 671 -40.70 -17.56 -3.96
C PHE A 671 -40.90 -16.05 -3.89
N ASP A 672 -41.97 -15.61 -3.25
CA ASP A 672 -42.22 -14.19 -2.93
C ASP A 672 -41.97 -13.96 -1.43
N PRO A 673 -40.89 -13.24 -1.05
CA PRO A 673 -40.62 -13.00 0.37
C PRO A 673 -41.69 -12.17 1.11
N LYS A 674 -42.62 -11.55 0.38
CA LYS A 674 -43.75 -10.83 0.97
C LYS A 674 -44.88 -11.74 1.41
N ALA A 675 -44.96 -12.93 0.84
CA ALA A 675 -46.09 -13.88 1.08
C ALA A 675 -45.62 -15.24 1.59
N ASP A 676 -44.41 -15.70 1.24
CA ASP A 676 -44.01 -17.11 1.39
C ASP A 676 -42.99 -17.33 2.54
N LEU A 677 -42.59 -16.26 3.25
CA LEU A 677 -41.66 -16.40 4.40
C LEU A 677 -42.29 -17.25 5.52
N VAL A 678 -41.59 -18.30 5.91
CA VAL A 678 -41.96 -19.14 7.05
C VAL A 678 -41.37 -18.58 8.35
N ALA A 679 -42.13 -18.51 9.39
CA ALA A 679 -41.70 -18.05 10.71
C ALA A 679 -40.58 -18.95 11.28
N TYR A 680 -39.62 -18.38 12.02
CA TYR A 680 -38.39 -19.10 12.48
C TYR A 680 -38.74 -20.33 13.33
N ASP A 681 -39.74 -20.24 14.20
CA ASP A 681 -40.19 -21.32 15.05
C ASP A 681 -40.74 -22.52 14.25
N GLN A 682 -41.31 -22.28 13.08
CA GLN A 682 -41.85 -23.28 12.17
C GLN A 682 -40.80 -23.90 11.21
N LEU A 683 -39.59 -23.36 11.20
CA LEU A 683 -38.50 -23.91 10.37
C LEU A 683 -38.06 -25.27 10.95
N PRO A 684 -37.79 -26.28 10.08
CA PRO A 684 -37.07 -27.47 10.48
C PRO A 684 -35.71 -27.13 11.11
N GLU A 685 -35.25 -27.98 12.00
CA GLU A 685 -34.01 -27.74 12.75
C GLU A 685 -32.79 -27.59 11.84
N PHE A 686 -32.76 -28.33 10.72
CA PHE A 686 -31.66 -28.21 9.74
C PHE A 686 -31.64 -26.86 9.04
N ASP A 687 -32.79 -26.27 8.76
CA ASP A 687 -32.86 -24.91 8.22
C ASP A 687 -32.43 -23.87 9.29
N LYS A 688 -32.78 -24.11 10.57
CA LYS A 688 -32.29 -23.30 11.71
C LYS A 688 -30.77 -23.41 11.87
N TRP A 689 -30.20 -24.60 11.69
CA TRP A 689 -28.74 -24.80 11.69
C TRP A 689 -28.06 -23.97 10.59
N ALA A 690 -28.60 -23.98 9.38
CA ALA A 690 -28.03 -23.17 8.29
C ALA A 690 -28.09 -21.67 8.59
N LEU A 691 -29.15 -21.19 9.26
CA LEU A 691 -29.28 -19.80 9.68
C LEU A 691 -28.34 -19.46 10.87
N MET A 692 -28.10 -20.39 11.78
CA MET A 692 -27.10 -20.23 12.84
C MET A 692 -25.70 -20.10 12.24
N ARG A 693 -25.32 -20.99 11.27
CA ARG A 693 -24.03 -20.89 10.57
C ARG A 693 -23.90 -19.57 9.79
N LEU A 694 -25.00 -19.07 9.21
CA LEU A 694 -25.03 -17.74 8.61
C LEU A 694 -24.78 -16.66 9.65
N ASN A 695 -25.37 -16.75 10.83
CA ASN A 695 -25.21 -15.79 11.90
C ASN A 695 -23.74 -15.70 12.38
N ASP A 696 -23.07 -16.85 12.55
CA ASP A 696 -21.64 -16.92 12.84
C ASP A 696 -20.81 -16.24 11.74
N LEU A 697 -21.17 -16.48 10.48
CA LEU A 697 -20.51 -15.83 9.34
C LEU A 697 -20.69 -14.32 9.37
N VAL A 698 -21.89 -13.83 9.63
CA VAL A 698 -22.22 -12.39 9.73
C VAL A 698 -21.38 -11.72 10.79
N ALA A 699 -21.29 -12.32 11.98
CA ALA A 699 -20.45 -11.80 13.08
C ALA A 699 -18.98 -11.70 12.64
N LYS A 700 -18.44 -12.76 12.05
CA LYS A 700 -17.05 -12.83 11.60
C LYS A 700 -16.74 -11.83 10.46
N VAL A 701 -17.64 -11.69 9.50
CA VAL A 701 -17.49 -10.76 8.37
C VAL A 701 -17.53 -9.30 8.84
N ARG A 702 -18.48 -8.96 9.72
CA ARG A 702 -18.55 -7.60 10.30
C ARG A 702 -17.29 -7.24 11.08
N ALA A 703 -16.79 -8.16 11.91
CA ALA A 703 -15.51 -7.97 12.62
C ALA A 703 -14.36 -7.77 11.62
N GLY A 704 -14.28 -8.61 10.58
CA GLY A 704 -13.25 -8.49 9.55
C GLY A 704 -13.25 -7.16 8.80
N TYR A 705 -14.42 -6.61 8.44
CA TYR A 705 -14.53 -5.26 7.86
C TYR A 705 -14.20 -4.16 8.87
N THR A 706 -14.60 -4.32 10.14
CA THR A 706 -14.31 -3.36 11.20
C THR A 706 -12.80 -3.24 11.46
N ASP A 707 -12.11 -4.37 11.46
CA ASP A 707 -10.68 -4.46 11.74
C ASP A 707 -9.79 -4.48 10.48
N TYR A 708 -10.40 -4.26 9.31
CA TYR A 708 -9.70 -4.21 8.02
C TYR A 708 -9.01 -5.53 7.64
N GLU A 709 -9.57 -6.67 8.07
CA GLU A 709 -9.09 -8.03 7.83
C GLU A 709 -9.78 -8.65 6.60
N PHE A 710 -9.62 -8.07 5.41
CA PHE A 710 -10.37 -8.44 4.21
C PHE A 710 -10.14 -9.87 3.76
N HIS A 711 -8.94 -10.43 4.00
CA HIS A 711 -8.64 -11.83 3.71
C HIS A 711 -9.45 -12.78 4.61
N THR A 712 -9.66 -12.42 5.86
CA THR A 712 -10.54 -13.16 6.78
C THR A 712 -11.99 -13.15 6.29
N VAL A 713 -12.46 -12.02 5.79
CA VAL A 713 -13.81 -11.89 5.20
C VAL A 713 -13.96 -12.81 3.99
N PHE A 714 -13.03 -12.71 3.03
CA PHE A 714 -13.08 -13.54 1.84
C PHE A 714 -13.06 -15.05 2.15
N HIS A 715 -12.10 -15.48 2.98
CA HIS A 715 -11.97 -16.90 3.33
C HIS A 715 -13.19 -17.43 4.09
N ALA A 716 -13.77 -16.63 4.98
CA ALA A 716 -14.98 -17.01 5.70
C ALA A 716 -16.17 -17.22 4.76
N ILE A 717 -16.41 -16.25 3.84
CA ILE A 717 -17.50 -16.35 2.87
C ILE A 717 -17.28 -17.52 1.89
N HIS A 718 -16.06 -17.66 1.36
CA HIS A 718 -15.74 -18.76 0.44
C HIS A 718 -15.94 -20.11 1.10
N ASN A 719 -15.44 -20.29 2.32
CA ASN A 719 -15.58 -21.54 3.08
C ASN A 719 -17.06 -21.85 3.36
N PHE A 720 -17.84 -20.87 3.78
CA PHE A 720 -19.28 -21.03 3.98
C PHE A 720 -20.00 -21.46 2.68
N CYS A 721 -19.71 -20.82 1.54
CA CYS A 721 -20.29 -21.18 0.27
C CYS A 721 -19.94 -22.62 -0.18
N VAL A 722 -18.70 -23.06 0.09
CA VAL A 722 -18.21 -24.37 -0.37
C VAL A 722 -18.59 -25.48 0.61
N VAL A 723 -18.27 -25.31 1.88
CA VAL A 723 -18.40 -26.37 2.90
C VAL A 723 -19.82 -26.42 3.46
N ASP A 724 -20.27 -25.32 4.08
CA ASP A 724 -21.57 -25.32 4.76
C ASP A 724 -22.74 -25.38 3.76
N LEU A 725 -22.66 -24.63 2.65
CA LEU A 725 -23.73 -24.59 1.66
C LEU A 725 -23.63 -25.69 0.60
N SER A 726 -22.64 -25.60 -0.32
CA SER A 726 -22.64 -26.47 -1.51
C SER A 726 -22.45 -27.94 -1.19
N ASN A 727 -21.55 -28.26 -0.25
CA ASN A 727 -21.25 -29.66 0.09
C ASN A 727 -22.20 -30.25 1.16
N PHE A 728 -22.94 -29.40 1.86
CA PHE A 728 -23.82 -29.90 2.92
C PHE A 728 -25.27 -29.39 2.75
N TYR A 729 -25.58 -28.18 3.17
CA TYR A 729 -26.98 -27.73 3.28
C TYR A 729 -27.75 -27.84 1.96
N LEU A 730 -27.23 -27.22 0.90
CA LEU A 730 -27.91 -27.19 -0.40
C LEU A 730 -27.97 -28.58 -1.07
N ASP A 731 -27.05 -29.48 -0.75
CA ASP A 731 -27.06 -30.85 -1.25
C ASP A 731 -28.18 -31.69 -0.59
N VAL A 732 -28.29 -31.61 0.72
CA VAL A 732 -29.29 -32.35 1.51
C VAL A 732 -30.71 -31.89 1.17
N ILE A 733 -30.97 -30.59 1.04
CA ILE A 733 -32.33 -30.06 0.82
C ILE A 733 -32.84 -30.21 -0.62
N LYS A 734 -32.04 -30.74 -1.55
CA LYS A 734 -32.43 -30.92 -2.98
C LYS A 734 -33.73 -31.71 -3.12
N ASP A 735 -33.88 -32.78 -2.39
CA ASP A 735 -35.09 -33.62 -2.45
C ASP A 735 -36.33 -32.85 -2.03
N ARG A 736 -36.25 -32.06 -0.96
CA ARG A 736 -37.33 -31.16 -0.48
C ARG A 736 -37.69 -30.12 -1.53
N LEU A 737 -36.66 -29.44 -2.10
CA LEU A 737 -36.85 -28.40 -3.11
C LEU A 737 -37.52 -28.92 -4.39
N TYR A 738 -37.13 -30.13 -4.85
CA TYR A 738 -37.56 -30.63 -6.14
C TYR A 738 -38.81 -31.52 -6.04
N CYS A 739 -38.94 -32.30 -4.94
CA CYS A 739 -39.90 -33.36 -4.87
C CYS A 739 -41.08 -33.10 -3.91
N ASP A 740 -41.02 -32.05 -3.05
CA ASP A 740 -42.18 -31.70 -2.23
C ASP A 740 -43.22 -30.87 -3.02
N GLU A 741 -44.39 -30.66 -2.43
CA GLU A 741 -45.45 -29.81 -2.99
C GLU A 741 -44.92 -28.40 -3.21
N THR A 742 -45.27 -27.76 -4.33
CA THR A 742 -44.74 -26.45 -4.73
C THR A 742 -44.93 -25.39 -3.66
N ALA A 743 -46.15 -25.33 -3.04
CA ALA A 743 -46.47 -24.41 -1.93
C ALA A 743 -46.38 -25.08 -0.56
N GLY A 744 -45.82 -26.27 -0.44
CA GLY A 744 -45.74 -27.02 0.81
C GLY A 744 -44.82 -26.37 1.83
N LEU A 745 -45.18 -26.42 3.11
CA LEU A 745 -44.43 -25.81 4.20
C LEU A 745 -42.97 -26.25 4.24
N SER A 746 -42.64 -27.51 4.01
CA SER A 746 -41.28 -28.02 4.02
C SER A 746 -40.43 -27.36 2.95
N ARG A 747 -40.96 -27.18 1.72
CA ARG A 747 -40.25 -26.52 0.61
C ARG A 747 -40.12 -25.03 0.88
N ARG A 748 -41.20 -24.34 1.34
CA ARG A 748 -41.16 -22.93 1.68
C ARG A 748 -40.21 -22.62 2.84
N ALA A 749 -40.06 -23.52 3.79
CA ALA A 749 -39.08 -23.38 4.87
C ALA A 749 -37.62 -23.40 4.32
N ALA A 750 -37.29 -24.35 3.44
CA ALA A 750 -36.00 -24.40 2.75
C ALA A 750 -35.75 -23.15 1.90
N GLN A 751 -36.76 -22.67 1.17
CA GLN A 751 -36.66 -21.44 0.38
C GLN A 751 -36.50 -20.21 1.26
N THR A 752 -37.17 -20.13 2.43
CA THR A 752 -36.99 -19.05 3.41
C THR A 752 -35.55 -19.00 3.90
N ALA A 753 -34.99 -20.14 4.30
CA ALA A 753 -33.58 -20.18 4.74
C ALA A 753 -32.63 -19.77 3.62
N MET A 754 -32.81 -20.31 2.39
CA MET A 754 -31.98 -19.90 1.22
C MET A 754 -32.11 -18.41 0.89
N TYR A 755 -33.32 -17.83 0.96
CA TYR A 755 -33.53 -16.41 0.71
C TYR A 755 -32.78 -15.55 1.74
N ARG A 756 -32.91 -15.88 3.04
CA ARG A 756 -32.21 -15.16 4.11
C ARG A 756 -30.68 -15.28 3.93
N ILE A 757 -30.17 -16.47 3.59
CA ILE A 757 -28.75 -16.71 3.32
C ILE A 757 -28.29 -15.90 2.11
N LEU A 758 -29.02 -15.94 1.00
CA LEU A 758 -28.63 -15.22 -0.22
C LEU A 758 -28.62 -13.71 -0.01
N SER A 759 -29.67 -13.16 0.62
CA SER A 759 -29.77 -11.74 0.90
C SER A 759 -28.64 -11.24 1.81
N ALA A 760 -28.27 -12.02 2.84
CA ALA A 760 -27.13 -11.70 3.69
C ALA A 760 -25.79 -11.81 2.96
N LEU A 761 -25.57 -12.90 2.24
CA LEU A 761 -24.34 -13.12 1.46
C LEU A 761 -24.05 -12.00 0.45
N VAL A 762 -25.06 -11.59 -0.31
CA VAL A 762 -24.92 -10.55 -1.33
C VAL A 762 -24.50 -9.23 -0.71
N ARG A 763 -25.09 -8.85 0.42
CA ARG A 763 -24.73 -7.63 1.16
C ARG A 763 -23.34 -7.72 1.77
N MET A 764 -22.91 -8.87 2.28
CA MET A 764 -21.56 -9.10 2.80
C MET A 764 -20.49 -9.14 1.69
N LEU A 765 -20.84 -9.63 0.51
CA LEU A 765 -19.95 -9.67 -0.65
C LEU A 765 -19.77 -8.32 -1.35
N SER A 766 -20.75 -7.43 -1.24
CA SER A 766 -20.83 -6.17 -1.99
C SER A 766 -19.55 -5.31 -1.90
N PRO A 767 -18.88 -5.17 -0.75
CA PRO A 767 -17.64 -4.42 -0.71
C PRO A 767 -16.50 -5.03 -1.54
N ILE A 768 -16.45 -6.37 -1.65
CA ILE A 768 -15.36 -7.09 -2.36
C ILE A 768 -15.73 -7.37 -3.82
N LEU A 769 -16.88 -8.00 -4.08
CA LEU A 769 -17.35 -8.39 -5.41
C LEU A 769 -18.51 -7.51 -5.85
N CYS A 770 -18.26 -6.20 -6.01
CA CYS A 770 -19.30 -5.19 -6.15
C CYS A 770 -20.18 -5.39 -7.39
N PHE A 771 -19.62 -5.84 -8.51
CA PHE A 771 -20.38 -6.09 -9.74
C PHE A 771 -21.22 -7.36 -9.63
N THR A 772 -20.64 -8.45 -9.14
CA THR A 772 -21.34 -9.72 -8.96
C THR A 772 -22.43 -9.62 -7.90
N ALA A 773 -22.16 -8.88 -6.81
CA ALA A 773 -23.15 -8.67 -5.77
C ALA A 773 -24.37 -7.88 -6.30
N ASP A 774 -24.15 -6.85 -7.09
CA ASP A 774 -25.24 -6.10 -7.71
C ASP A 774 -25.99 -6.96 -8.76
N GLU A 775 -25.27 -7.77 -9.57
CA GLU A 775 -25.87 -8.72 -10.50
C GLU A 775 -26.82 -9.72 -9.80
N ILE A 776 -26.37 -10.26 -8.66
CA ILE A 776 -27.19 -11.20 -7.86
C ILE A 776 -28.38 -10.44 -7.24
N TRP A 777 -28.15 -9.22 -6.73
CA TRP A 777 -29.18 -8.38 -6.14
C TRP A 777 -30.31 -8.09 -7.13
N GLN A 778 -29.97 -7.70 -8.36
CA GLN A 778 -30.97 -7.46 -9.41
C GLN A 778 -31.74 -8.71 -9.82
N ALA A 779 -31.22 -9.92 -9.58
CA ALA A 779 -31.80 -11.20 -9.98
C ALA A 779 -32.61 -11.90 -8.86
N MET A 780 -32.52 -11.45 -7.61
CA MET A 780 -33.21 -12.10 -6.48
C MET A 780 -34.55 -11.45 -6.17
N PRO A 781 -35.48 -12.17 -5.49
CA PRO A 781 -36.69 -11.57 -4.98
C PRO A 781 -36.41 -10.67 -3.78
N HIS A 782 -37.27 -9.65 -3.55
CA HIS A 782 -37.08 -8.61 -2.53
C HIS A 782 -38.27 -8.43 -1.61
N THR A 783 -37.99 -8.06 -0.35
CA THR A 783 -39.00 -7.56 0.60
C THR A 783 -39.41 -6.11 0.25
N ALA A 784 -40.39 -5.57 0.96
CA ALA A 784 -40.76 -4.16 0.80
C ALA A 784 -39.75 -3.17 1.42
N GLU A 785 -38.86 -3.66 2.28
CA GLU A 785 -37.85 -2.88 2.99
C GLU A 785 -36.54 -2.73 2.20
N ASP A 786 -36.33 -3.61 1.20
CA ASP A 786 -35.13 -3.63 0.38
C ASP A 786 -35.14 -2.46 -0.61
N ASP A 787 -34.01 -1.75 -0.72
CA ASP A 787 -33.79 -0.82 -1.80
C ASP A 787 -33.29 -1.61 -3.02
N ILE A 788 -34.19 -1.79 -3.97
CA ILE A 788 -33.95 -2.67 -5.15
C ILE A 788 -33.00 -2.03 -6.18
N ARG A 789 -32.73 -0.73 -6.11
CA ARG A 789 -31.91 -0.02 -7.08
C ARG A 789 -30.47 -0.52 -7.13
N ASN A 790 -29.87 -0.75 -5.97
CA ASN A 790 -28.51 -1.28 -5.86
C ASN A 790 -28.28 -1.93 -4.48
N VAL A 791 -27.49 -2.99 -4.40
CA VAL A 791 -27.16 -3.67 -3.15
C VAL A 791 -26.47 -2.74 -2.15
N ALA A 792 -25.68 -1.78 -2.61
CA ALA A 792 -24.94 -0.83 -1.76
C ALA A 792 -25.83 0.10 -0.93
N TYR A 793 -27.08 0.28 -1.33
CA TYR A 793 -28.04 1.07 -0.55
C TYR A 793 -28.61 0.32 0.67
N ASN A 794 -28.32 -0.96 0.80
CA ASN A 794 -28.86 -1.79 1.86
C ASN A 794 -27.81 -2.02 2.95
N GLU A 795 -28.27 -2.08 4.19
CA GLU A 795 -27.39 -2.27 5.33
C GLU A 795 -26.78 -3.68 5.34
N MET A 796 -25.51 -3.77 5.71
CA MET A 796 -24.85 -5.06 5.96
C MET A 796 -25.54 -5.77 7.13
N PRO A 797 -25.86 -7.07 7.02
CA PRO A 797 -26.58 -7.78 8.07
C PRO A 797 -25.79 -7.70 9.39
N ALA A 798 -26.53 -7.59 10.49
CA ALA A 798 -25.98 -7.71 11.84
C ALA A 798 -26.22 -9.12 12.38
N ALA A 799 -25.36 -9.56 13.28
CA ALA A 799 -25.60 -10.81 14.02
C ALA A 799 -26.86 -10.67 14.88
N ASP A 800 -27.63 -11.74 14.94
CA ASP A 800 -28.90 -11.82 15.69
C ASP A 800 -28.80 -12.94 16.73
N ASP A 801 -28.76 -12.55 17.99
CA ASP A 801 -28.64 -13.49 19.13
C ASP A 801 -29.79 -14.48 19.19
N SER A 802 -30.96 -14.16 18.60
CA SER A 802 -32.10 -15.07 18.55
C SER A 802 -31.90 -16.29 17.65
N LEU A 803 -30.91 -16.21 16.74
CA LEU A 803 -30.49 -17.32 15.87
C LEU A 803 -29.34 -18.15 16.45
N ALA A 804 -28.80 -17.77 17.59
CA ALA A 804 -27.72 -18.52 18.24
C ALA A 804 -28.26 -19.86 18.81
N PHE A 805 -27.46 -20.91 18.59
CA PHE A 805 -27.75 -22.21 19.21
C PHE A 805 -27.14 -22.29 20.60
N SER A 806 -27.76 -23.13 21.46
CA SER A 806 -27.13 -23.49 22.73
C SER A 806 -25.83 -24.27 22.49
N GLU A 807 -24.91 -24.27 23.44
CA GLU A 807 -23.68 -25.05 23.34
C GLU A 807 -23.95 -26.55 23.06
N ALA A 808 -25.04 -27.08 23.67
CA ALA A 808 -25.47 -28.44 23.46
C ALA A 808 -25.95 -28.70 22.02
N ASP A 809 -26.67 -27.77 21.43
CA ASP A 809 -27.12 -27.87 20.02
C ASP A 809 -25.94 -27.72 19.06
N VAL A 810 -24.97 -26.84 19.34
CA VAL A 810 -23.72 -26.72 18.56
C VAL A 810 -22.93 -28.03 18.58
N ASP A 811 -22.75 -28.65 19.76
CA ASP A 811 -22.08 -29.96 19.92
C ASP A 811 -22.84 -31.09 19.22
N LYS A 812 -24.17 -31.09 19.34
CA LYS A 812 -25.03 -32.02 18.63
C LYS A 812 -24.80 -31.94 17.10
N TRP A 813 -24.84 -30.74 16.51
CA TRP A 813 -24.65 -30.58 15.07
C TRP A 813 -23.23 -30.84 14.61
N ALA A 814 -22.20 -30.59 15.45
CA ALA A 814 -20.83 -30.99 15.17
C ALA A 814 -20.72 -32.54 15.06
N LYS A 815 -21.37 -33.28 16.01
CA LYS A 815 -21.44 -34.75 15.96
C LYS A 815 -22.22 -35.26 14.76
N LEU A 816 -23.34 -34.61 14.39
CA LEU A 816 -24.14 -35.01 13.20
C LEU A 816 -23.36 -34.77 11.89
N THR A 817 -22.58 -33.71 11.81
CA THR A 817 -21.69 -33.46 10.67
C THR A 817 -20.60 -34.52 10.56
N ALA A 818 -19.94 -34.82 11.68
CA ALA A 818 -18.92 -35.88 11.79
C ALA A 818 -19.52 -37.26 11.43
N PHE A 819 -20.71 -37.56 11.91
CA PHE A 819 -21.47 -38.74 11.55
C PHE A 819 -21.68 -38.86 10.03
N ARG A 820 -22.17 -37.78 9.39
CA ARG A 820 -22.38 -37.77 7.93
C ARG A 820 -21.08 -37.99 7.15
N ASP A 821 -19.97 -37.43 7.61
CA ASP A 821 -18.66 -37.58 6.95
C ASP A 821 -18.21 -39.04 6.99
N ASP A 822 -18.42 -39.75 8.11
CA ASP A 822 -18.10 -41.18 8.24
C ASP A 822 -19.02 -42.02 7.36
N VAL A 823 -20.32 -41.70 7.28
CA VAL A 823 -21.27 -42.36 6.35
C VAL A 823 -20.85 -42.14 4.91
N ASN A 824 -20.48 -40.93 4.51
CA ASN A 824 -20.01 -40.62 3.14
C ASN A 824 -18.74 -41.44 2.80
N LYS A 825 -17.85 -41.63 3.72
CA LYS A 825 -16.65 -42.47 3.56
C LYS A 825 -17.01 -43.93 3.36
N ALA A 826 -17.97 -44.44 4.13
CA ALA A 826 -18.48 -45.82 3.98
C ALA A 826 -19.19 -46.01 2.63
N LEU A 827 -19.99 -45.03 2.18
CA LEU A 827 -20.62 -45.02 0.87
C LEU A 827 -19.60 -45.01 -0.28
N GLU A 828 -18.49 -44.29 -0.11
CA GLU A 828 -17.41 -44.30 -1.10
C GLU A 828 -16.73 -45.67 -1.16
N GLY A 829 -16.45 -46.29 0.00
CA GLY A 829 -15.96 -47.67 0.07
C GLY A 829 -16.89 -48.68 -0.64
N ALA A 830 -18.19 -48.57 -0.39
CA ALA A 830 -19.20 -49.42 -1.05
C ALA A 830 -19.31 -49.18 -2.55
N ARG A 831 -19.12 -47.96 -3.02
CA ARG A 831 -19.05 -47.60 -4.44
C ARG A 831 -17.83 -48.20 -5.12
N ASN A 832 -16.68 -48.10 -4.49
CA ASN A 832 -15.43 -48.71 -4.98
C ASN A 832 -15.52 -50.23 -5.05
N ALA A 833 -16.18 -50.85 -4.05
CA ALA A 833 -16.50 -52.30 -4.05
C ALA A 833 -17.63 -52.68 -5.02
N LYS A 834 -18.25 -51.68 -5.72
CA LYS A 834 -19.40 -51.89 -6.64
C LYS A 834 -20.65 -52.47 -5.97
N THR A 835 -20.78 -52.35 -4.67
CA THR A 835 -22.00 -52.73 -3.92
C THR A 835 -23.16 -51.85 -4.31
N ILE A 836 -22.87 -50.55 -4.50
CA ILE A 836 -23.81 -49.51 -4.95
C ILE A 836 -23.18 -48.72 -6.11
N GLY A 837 -23.99 -48.07 -6.96
CA GLY A 837 -23.54 -47.12 -7.98
C GLY A 837 -23.71 -45.66 -7.54
N LYS A 838 -24.81 -45.36 -6.82
CA LYS A 838 -25.15 -44.01 -6.29
C LYS A 838 -25.58 -44.09 -4.84
N PRO A 839 -25.41 -43.03 -4.06
CA PRO A 839 -25.82 -43.02 -2.63
C PRO A 839 -27.31 -43.38 -2.42
N LEU A 840 -28.20 -42.92 -3.28
CA LEU A 840 -29.64 -43.28 -3.25
C LEU A 840 -29.95 -44.77 -3.54
N GLU A 841 -28.96 -45.57 -3.84
CA GLU A 841 -29.13 -47.03 -3.94
C GLU A 841 -28.77 -47.73 -2.62
N ALA A 842 -28.30 -46.98 -1.63
CA ALA A 842 -27.81 -47.53 -0.35
C ALA A 842 -28.90 -47.65 0.72
N SER A 843 -28.82 -48.75 1.44
CA SER A 843 -29.37 -48.94 2.79
C SER A 843 -28.17 -48.97 3.76
N VAL A 844 -28.16 -48.06 4.73
CA VAL A 844 -27.07 -47.88 5.70
C VAL A 844 -27.57 -48.38 7.05
N THR A 845 -26.79 -49.27 7.69
CA THR A 845 -27.02 -49.70 9.07
C THR A 845 -25.84 -49.19 9.92
N VAL A 846 -26.18 -48.41 10.92
CA VAL A 846 -25.24 -47.85 11.88
C VAL A 846 -25.35 -48.63 13.18
N TYR A 847 -24.26 -49.27 13.58
CA TYR A 847 -24.14 -49.91 14.89
C TYR A 847 -23.39 -48.96 15.80
N ALA A 848 -23.98 -48.56 16.91
CA ALA A 848 -23.41 -47.54 17.79
C ALA A 848 -23.59 -47.94 19.24
N ASN A 849 -22.73 -47.44 20.11
CA ASN A 849 -22.93 -47.51 21.55
C ASN A 849 -24.19 -46.74 21.97
N ALA A 850 -24.68 -46.96 23.18
CA ALA A 850 -25.94 -46.38 23.66
C ALA A 850 -25.97 -44.83 23.62
N GLU A 851 -24.84 -44.16 23.84
CA GLU A 851 -24.72 -42.69 23.80
C GLU A 851 -24.94 -42.17 22.36
N ILE A 852 -24.20 -42.71 21.41
CA ILE A 852 -24.28 -42.29 20.01
C ILE A 852 -25.65 -42.72 19.43
N ALA A 853 -26.14 -43.91 19.74
CA ALA A 853 -27.47 -44.36 19.30
C ALA A 853 -28.57 -43.44 19.81
N ALA A 854 -28.50 -43.00 21.09
CA ALA A 854 -29.46 -42.04 21.66
C ALA A 854 -29.39 -40.68 20.97
N LEU A 855 -28.16 -40.17 20.68
CA LEU A 855 -27.95 -38.92 19.95
C LEU A 855 -28.59 -39.01 18.52
N LEU A 856 -28.28 -40.06 17.78
CA LEU A 856 -28.75 -40.21 16.40
C LEU A 856 -30.30 -40.43 16.34
N ASN A 857 -30.86 -41.24 17.21
CA ASN A 857 -32.32 -41.46 17.25
C ASN A 857 -33.08 -40.26 17.80
N GLY A 858 -32.45 -39.46 18.66
CA GLY A 858 -33.03 -38.28 19.29
C GLY A 858 -32.79 -36.96 18.54
N CYS A 859 -32.10 -37.01 17.39
CA CYS A 859 -31.66 -35.78 16.75
C CYS A 859 -32.78 -34.96 16.05
N GLY A 860 -33.99 -35.53 15.89
CA GLY A 860 -35.12 -34.84 15.26
C GLY A 860 -34.99 -34.68 13.76
N GLN A 861 -33.99 -35.29 13.15
CA GLN A 861 -33.74 -35.26 11.70
C GLN A 861 -33.95 -36.62 11.08
N ASP A 862 -34.40 -36.65 9.79
CA ASP A 862 -34.32 -37.86 8.99
C ASP A 862 -32.86 -38.09 8.61
N LEU A 863 -32.22 -39.06 9.21
CA LEU A 863 -30.81 -39.40 8.97
C LEU A 863 -30.58 -39.94 7.56
N ALA A 864 -31.57 -40.57 6.96
CA ALA A 864 -31.46 -41.03 5.59
C ALA A 864 -31.45 -39.83 4.61
N ASP A 865 -32.24 -38.81 4.87
CA ASP A 865 -32.21 -37.55 4.11
C ASP A 865 -30.92 -36.80 4.35
N LEU A 866 -30.44 -36.69 5.61
CA LEU A 866 -29.18 -36.03 5.96
C LEU A 866 -27.98 -36.66 5.24
N CYS A 867 -27.96 -37.99 5.09
CA CYS A 867 -26.91 -38.76 4.39
C CYS A 867 -27.21 -39.00 2.89
N ILE A 868 -28.34 -38.52 2.37
CA ILE A 868 -28.80 -38.67 0.98
C ILE A 868 -28.82 -40.14 0.55
N VAL A 869 -29.35 -41.02 1.41
CA VAL A 869 -29.52 -42.46 1.16
C VAL A 869 -31.01 -42.86 1.13
N SER A 870 -31.36 -44.02 0.62
CA SER A 870 -32.72 -44.47 0.59
C SER A 870 -33.24 -45.00 1.94
N GLU A 871 -32.39 -45.65 2.68
CA GLU A 871 -32.72 -46.20 4.01
C GLU A 871 -31.53 -45.99 4.94
N LEU A 872 -31.79 -45.65 6.19
CA LEU A 872 -30.80 -45.61 7.27
C LEU A 872 -31.44 -46.10 8.58
N SER A 873 -30.78 -46.97 9.27
CA SER A 873 -31.19 -47.49 10.56
C SER A 873 -30.06 -47.42 11.57
N VAL A 874 -30.39 -47.07 12.80
CA VAL A 874 -29.44 -47.03 13.93
C VAL A 874 -29.78 -48.20 14.87
N VAL A 875 -28.79 -49.02 15.16
CA VAL A 875 -28.89 -50.21 16.01
C VAL A 875 -27.94 -50.01 17.22
N ASP A 876 -28.50 -50.13 18.41
CA ASP A 876 -27.72 -50.08 19.63
C ASP A 876 -26.91 -51.39 19.77
N GLY A 877 -25.60 -51.32 19.89
CA GLY A 877 -24.69 -52.44 19.98
C GLY A 877 -23.57 -52.43 18.93
N THR A 878 -22.93 -53.58 18.76
CA THR A 878 -21.83 -53.82 17.85
C THR A 878 -22.26 -54.61 16.62
N GLY A 879 -21.71 -54.29 15.46
CA GLY A 879 -21.97 -54.99 14.19
C GLY A 879 -20.78 -54.92 13.25
N GLU A 880 -20.87 -55.71 12.18
CA GLU A 880 -19.83 -55.70 11.14
C GLU A 880 -20.01 -54.48 10.21
N GLY A 881 -18.89 -53.81 9.93
CA GLY A 881 -18.88 -52.65 9.03
C GLY A 881 -17.56 -51.88 9.11
N MET A 882 -17.54 -50.73 8.45
CA MET A 882 -16.42 -49.79 8.54
C MET A 882 -16.46 -49.09 9.91
N PRO A 883 -15.38 -49.13 10.71
CA PRO A 883 -15.35 -48.36 11.93
C PRO A 883 -15.35 -46.88 11.64
N SER A 884 -16.04 -46.05 12.45
CA SER A 884 -16.04 -44.60 12.39
C SER A 884 -14.68 -44.06 12.82
N GLU A 885 -14.20 -43.04 12.13
CA GLU A 885 -12.98 -42.30 12.49
C GLU A 885 -13.30 -41.15 13.43
N ASN A 886 -14.44 -40.50 13.24
CA ASN A 886 -14.80 -39.29 13.98
C ASN A 886 -15.63 -39.55 15.25
N LEU A 887 -16.38 -40.67 15.28
CA LEU A 887 -17.24 -41.08 16.42
C LEU A 887 -16.85 -42.47 16.92
N PRO A 888 -15.85 -42.58 17.83
CA PRO A 888 -15.42 -43.87 18.36
C PRO A 888 -16.56 -44.67 19.00
N GLY A 889 -16.63 -45.95 18.69
CA GLY A 889 -17.73 -46.82 19.17
C GLY A 889 -18.90 -46.94 18.22
N MET A 890 -18.72 -46.48 16.98
CA MET A 890 -19.68 -46.60 15.87
C MET A 890 -19.06 -47.40 14.71
N THR A 891 -19.83 -48.26 14.09
CA THR A 891 -19.50 -48.95 12.82
C THR A 891 -20.63 -48.80 11.81
N ILE A 892 -20.29 -48.72 10.52
CA ILE A 892 -21.21 -48.40 9.44
C ILE A 892 -21.18 -49.55 8.43
N SER A 893 -22.33 -50.16 8.22
CA SER A 893 -22.53 -51.18 7.17
C SER A 893 -23.35 -50.59 6.02
N VAL A 894 -22.90 -50.81 4.78
CA VAL A 894 -23.59 -50.32 3.59
C VAL A 894 -24.01 -51.53 2.72
N ALA A 895 -25.29 -51.60 2.43
CA ALA A 895 -25.86 -52.57 1.56
C ALA A 895 -26.73 -51.89 0.47
N ARG A 896 -27.16 -52.61 -0.53
CA ARG A 896 -28.14 -52.10 -1.50
C ARG A 896 -29.52 -52.01 -0.84
N ALA A 897 -30.18 -50.87 -1.01
CA ALA A 897 -31.53 -50.65 -0.50
C ALA A 897 -32.56 -51.55 -1.18
N ALA A 898 -33.56 -51.99 -0.41
CA ALA A 898 -34.65 -52.83 -0.88
C ALA A 898 -35.74 -52.02 -1.60
N GLY A 899 -36.43 -52.68 -2.55
CA GLY A 899 -37.51 -52.07 -3.32
C GLY A 899 -37.08 -51.56 -4.69
N GLU A 900 -37.98 -50.93 -5.40
CA GLU A 900 -37.72 -50.38 -6.74
C GLU A 900 -37.43 -48.89 -6.68
N LYS A 901 -36.77 -48.37 -7.73
CA LYS A 901 -36.45 -46.98 -7.85
C LYS A 901 -37.70 -46.14 -8.17
N CYS A 902 -38.04 -45.19 -7.35
CA CYS A 902 -39.03 -44.17 -7.63
C CYS A 902 -38.61 -43.31 -8.83
N LEU A 903 -39.44 -43.21 -9.87
CA LEU A 903 -39.18 -42.46 -11.09
C LEU A 903 -39.11 -40.93 -10.88
N ARG A 904 -39.58 -40.41 -9.73
CA ARG A 904 -39.65 -38.98 -9.42
C ARG A 904 -38.51 -38.56 -8.48
N CYS A 905 -38.37 -39.11 -7.26
CA CYS A 905 -37.36 -38.75 -6.28
C CYS A 905 -36.09 -39.60 -6.33
N TRP A 906 -36.09 -40.68 -7.13
CA TRP A 906 -35.00 -41.62 -7.35
C TRP A 906 -34.56 -42.47 -6.16
N LYS A 907 -35.22 -42.33 -4.97
CA LYS A 907 -34.99 -43.21 -3.82
C LYS A 907 -35.47 -44.66 -4.18
N GLN A 908 -34.79 -45.65 -3.65
CA GLN A 908 -35.27 -47.04 -3.64
C GLN A 908 -36.32 -47.18 -2.53
N ALA A 909 -37.49 -47.68 -2.83
CA ALA A 909 -38.55 -47.79 -1.81
C ALA A 909 -39.43 -49.00 -2.08
N LYS A 910 -39.79 -49.75 -1.03
CA LYS A 910 -40.71 -50.87 -1.07
C LYS A 910 -42.13 -50.46 -1.45
N SER A 911 -42.47 -49.17 -1.28
CA SER A 911 -43.77 -48.62 -1.62
C SER A 911 -43.96 -48.28 -3.11
N VAL A 912 -42.90 -48.40 -3.92
CA VAL A 912 -43.03 -48.30 -5.39
C VAL A 912 -43.84 -49.49 -5.90
N GLY A 913 -44.85 -49.22 -6.70
CA GLY A 913 -45.79 -50.26 -7.21
C GLY A 913 -47.04 -50.44 -6.35
N THR A 914 -47.15 -49.81 -5.18
CA THR A 914 -48.30 -49.94 -4.29
C THR A 914 -49.46 -48.99 -4.64
N ASP A 915 -49.18 -47.86 -5.34
CA ASP A 915 -50.20 -46.94 -5.81
C ASP A 915 -50.69 -47.30 -7.18
N GLY A 916 -51.95 -47.54 -7.30
CA GLY A 916 -52.57 -48.00 -8.55
C GLY A 916 -52.66 -46.96 -9.68
N LYS A 917 -52.62 -45.67 -9.29
CA LYS A 917 -52.62 -44.51 -10.18
C LYS A 917 -51.22 -44.15 -10.69
N HIS A 918 -50.24 -44.29 -9.80
CA HIS A 918 -48.85 -43.95 -10.03
C HIS A 918 -47.88 -45.09 -9.65
N PRO A 919 -47.94 -46.25 -10.34
CA PRO A 919 -47.20 -47.45 -9.96
C PRO A 919 -45.66 -47.28 -10.04
N GLY A 920 -45.14 -46.25 -10.71
CA GLY A 920 -43.69 -45.93 -10.76
C GLY A 920 -43.22 -45.02 -9.64
N LEU A 921 -44.10 -44.64 -8.69
CA LEU A 921 -43.75 -43.69 -7.62
C LEU A 921 -43.78 -44.36 -6.24
N CYS A 922 -42.98 -43.88 -5.35
CA CYS A 922 -43.10 -44.19 -3.92
C CYS A 922 -44.33 -43.48 -3.32
N ALA A 923 -44.79 -43.91 -2.17
CA ALA A 923 -46.01 -43.42 -1.53
C ALA A 923 -45.97 -41.88 -1.32
N ARG A 924 -44.82 -41.29 -0.92
CA ARG A 924 -44.65 -39.83 -0.77
C ARG A 924 -44.88 -39.12 -2.12
N CYS A 925 -44.20 -39.55 -3.17
CA CYS A 925 -44.28 -38.92 -4.49
C CYS A 925 -45.67 -39.11 -5.15
N ALA A 926 -46.31 -40.24 -4.94
CA ALA A 926 -47.69 -40.47 -5.40
C ALA A 926 -48.67 -39.50 -4.75
N LYS A 927 -48.54 -39.28 -3.44
CA LYS A 927 -49.36 -38.26 -2.70
C LYS A 927 -49.16 -36.84 -3.24
N VAL A 928 -47.94 -36.46 -3.59
CA VAL A 928 -47.63 -35.10 -4.10
C VAL A 928 -48.16 -34.91 -5.52
N VAL A 929 -48.19 -35.96 -6.34
CA VAL A 929 -48.67 -35.89 -7.72
C VAL A 929 -50.21 -35.96 -7.79
N GLY A 930 -50.86 -36.57 -6.82
CA GLY A 930 -52.32 -36.63 -6.66
C GLY A 930 -52.89 -37.90 -7.30
#